data_999d047f4e9d3b03af057d114c6ff4ff
#
_entry.id   999d047f4e9d3b03af057d114c6ff4ff
#
_cell.length_a   1.000
_cell.length_b   1.000
_cell.length_c   1.000
_cell.angle_alpha   90.00
_cell.angle_beta   90.00
_cell.angle_gamma   90.00
#
_symmetry.space_group_name_H-M   'P 1'
#
loop_
_entity.id
_entity.type
_entity.pdbx_description
1 polymer ?
#
loop_
_entity_poly.entity_id
_entity_poly.type
_entity_poly.pdbx_seq_one_letter_code
_entity_poly.pdbx_strand_id
1 'polypeptide(L)'
;MVPRQEEHARPPPAPRLWSRLSTLSKRSFRSFTSDFEADDERSSTDSDYDRMSPGSSSDGFFHGLGRYLGEDTRPTSQKELSGWYAYAFAAETYVICGSFIPILLETLARENGVLLSDRTTPCGTSDSKNKADGQCIVYVLGMEINTASFAMYTFSISVLLQALLVVSISSAADHGNSRKKLLLTFAWVGSFSVMAYIFVNKNTYVLGALLAIISNTCFGASFVLLNSFLPLLVRHHPDVLASETVHTPDLAHTDLESQPLNGDSAVSDLDDQTSPLLGEPPYRGPPPLVRKATHEELTSVELQLSTQISAKGIGIGYSAGLFLQCVAIAILIAMKNSTWSQRVVLFFVGVWWATFTIPAAMWLRPRPGPPMPITLGKGARAWLSYITYSWRSLFNTIRLARRLVDIMLFLAGWFLLSDAIATTSSTAILFAKTQLHMKPWALGMINVISTTAGVIGAFSWAFISRKFNLKPHQTVLVCIALFELIPVYGLLGYLPVVQRWGVVGLQQPWEMYPLAAVYGLVLGGLSGYCRSIYGELIPPGSEAAFYALYAITDKGSSVFGPAIVGAIIDGSGDIRPAFWFLAALVGLPAPLIWSVNVERGKREGEKLAETIEGFKNRQREAGSETEDSDDRPILSAYDDDEHEQEHGNNHPQGH
;
A
#
# COMPACT_ATOMS: atom_id res chain seq x y z
N MET A 1 -62.51 -39.21 19.71
CA MET A 1 -61.79 -38.09 20.29
C MET A 1 -60.30 -38.31 19.99
N VAL A 2 -59.74 -37.59 18.98
CA VAL A 2 -58.36 -37.65 18.51
C VAL A 2 -57.77 -36.29 18.77
N PRO A 3 -56.63 -36.18 19.44
CA PRO A 3 -56.00 -34.85 19.66
C PRO A 3 -55.25 -34.38 18.43
N ARG A 4 -55.41 -33.10 18.13
CA ARG A 4 -54.70 -32.36 17.10
C ARG A 4 -53.19 -32.29 17.42
N GLN A 5 -52.34 -32.63 16.44
CA GLN A 5 -50.90 -32.33 16.43
C GLN A 5 -50.69 -30.84 16.13
N GLU A 6 -49.88 -30.19 16.98
CA GLU A 6 -49.34 -28.85 16.75
C GLU A 6 -48.24 -28.90 15.70
N GLU A 7 -48.40 -28.07 14.69
CA GLU A 7 -47.49 -27.89 13.57
C GLU A 7 -46.33 -26.96 14.02
N HIS A 8 -45.16 -27.51 14.26
CA HIS A 8 -43.98 -26.72 14.54
C HIS A 8 -43.51 -25.96 13.29
N ALA A 9 -43.59 -24.63 13.35
CA ALA A 9 -43.07 -23.73 12.36
C ALA A 9 -41.52 -23.88 12.24
N ARG A 10 -41.00 -24.18 11.05
CA ARG A 10 -39.59 -24.22 10.74
C ARG A 10 -39.03 -22.81 10.68
N PRO A 11 -37.79 -22.55 11.21
CA PRO A 11 -37.14 -21.27 11.07
C PRO A 11 -36.76 -21.01 9.60
N PRO A 12 -36.68 -19.74 9.15
CA PRO A 12 -36.30 -19.40 7.79
C PRO A 12 -34.85 -19.77 7.49
N PRO A 13 -34.52 -20.19 6.26
CA PRO A 13 -33.19 -20.62 5.90
C PRO A 13 -32.24 -19.40 5.84
N ALA A 14 -31.05 -19.59 6.42
CA ALA A 14 -29.96 -18.62 6.38
C ALA A 14 -29.56 -18.26 4.94
N PRO A 15 -29.20 -17.01 4.65
CA PRO A 15 -28.84 -16.59 3.30
C PRO A 15 -27.56 -17.28 2.83
N ARG A 16 -27.67 -18.04 1.73
CA ARG A 16 -26.52 -18.70 1.09
C ARG A 16 -25.62 -17.67 0.41
N LEU A 17 -24.52 -17.33 1.04
CA LEU A 17 -23.49 -16.44 0.49
C LEU A 17 -22.80 -16.95 -0.80
N TRP A 18 -22.97 -18.23 -1.13
CA TRP A 18 -22.26 -18.86 -2.25
C TRP A 18 -22.97 -18.76 -3.61
N SER A 19 -24.24 -18.41 -3.66
CA SER A 19 -24.97 -18.32 -4.94
C SER A 19 -24.71 -17.03 -5.73
N ARG A 20 -24.17 -15.98 -5.11
CA ARG A 20 -23.82 -14.73 -5.79
C ARG A 20 -22.45 -14.74 -6.47
N LEU A 21 -21.53 -15.62 -6.04
CA LEU A 21 -20.21 -15.75 -6.67
C LEU A 21 -20.26 -16.51 -8.02
N SER A 22 -21.24 -17.41 -8.20
CA SER A 22 -21.37 -18.19 -9.44
C SER A 22 -22.02 -17.40 -10.60
N THR A 23 -22.81 -16.37 -10.32
CA THR A 23 -23.44 -15.53 -11.35
C THR A 23 -22.51 -14.43 -11.87
N LEU A 24 -21.52 -13.99 -11.08
CA LEU A 24 -20.49 -13.03 -11.51
C LEU A 24 -19.47 -13.66 -12.45
N SER A 25 -19.16 -14.96 -12.28
CA SER A 25 -18.20 -15.68 -13.14
C SER A 25 -18.74 -15.94 -14.56
N LYS A 26 -20.05 -16.08 -14.75
CA LYS A 26 -20.61 -16.41 -16.08
C LYS A 26 -20.89 -15.20 -16.97
N ARG A 27 -20.91 -13.98 -16.43
CA ARG A 27 -21.10 -12.76 -17.24
C ARG A 27 -19.82 -12.13 -17.78
N SER A 28 -18.67 -12.47 -17.20
CA SER A 28 -17.37 -11.87 -17.57
C SER A 28 -16.72 -12.43 -18.83
N PHE A 29 -17.21 -13.55 -19.38
CA PHE A 29 -16.52 -14.24 -20.50
C PHE A 29 -17.21 -14.11 -21.87
N ARG A 30 -18.27 -13.31 -22.03
CA ARG A 30 -19.04 -13.25 -23.28
C ARG A 30 -19.04 -11.90 -24.02
N SER A 31 -18.15 -10.98 -23.69
CA SER A 31 -18.04 -9.73 -24.45
C SER A 31 -16.57 -9.47 -24.79
N PHE A 32 -16.04 -10.21 -25.76
CA PHE A 32 -14.69 -9.99 -26.31
C PHE A 32 -14.73 -9.33 -27.68
N THR A 33 -15.77 -8.55 -27.99
CA THR A 33 -15.83 -7.78 -29.25
C THR A 33 -16.44 -6.42 -28.98
N SER A 34 -15.67 -5.39 -29.30
CA SER A 34 -16.03 -3.99 -29.48
C SER A 34 -16.41 -3.20 -28.23
N ASP A 35 -15.46 -2.71 -27.50
CA ASP A 35 -15.47 -1.41 -26.81
C ASP A 35 -14.16 -1.24 -26.06
N PHE A 36 -13.21 -0.56 -26.70
CA PHE A 36 -11.80 -0.53 -26.29
C PHE A 36 -11.50 0.45 -25.15
N GLU A 37 -12.40 1.34 -24.76
CA GLU A 37 -12.18 2.30 -23.68
C GLU A 37 -13.35 2.36 -22.69
N ALA A 38 -13.05 2.67 -21.44
CA ALA A 38 -14.07 2.87 -20.40
C ALA A 38 -14.93 4.14 -20.65
N ASP A 39 -14.52 4.96 -21.61
CA ASP A 39 -15.17 6.24 -21.97
C ASP A 39 -16.31 6.10 -23.00
N ASP A 40 -16.52 4.90 -23.59
CA ASP A 40 -17.55 4.69 -24.61
C ASP A 40 -18.99 4.59 -24.07
N GLU A 41 -19.18 4.60 -22.75
CA GLU A 41 -20.49 4.81 -22.16
C GLU A 41 -20.84 6.31 -22.08
N ARG A 42 -20.83 7.02 -23.23
CA ARG A 42 -21.52 8.30 -23.32
C ARG A 42 -23.01 8.04 -23.19
N SER A 43 -23.56 8.36 -22.03
CA SER A 43 -25.00 8.49 -21.92
C SER A 43 -25.44 9.64 -22.85
N SER A 44 -26.44 9.37 -23.67
CA SER A 44 -27.03 10.27 -24.68
C SER A 44 -27.75 11.50 -24.10
N THR A 45 -27.31 12.04 -22.96
CA THR A 45 -27.89 13.18 -22.25
C THR A 45 -27.09 14.47 -22.35
N ASP A 46 -25.97 14.49 -23.08
CA ASP A 46 -25.11 15.70 -23.20
C ASP A 46 -25.54 16.68 -24.32
N SER A 47 -26.66 16.48 -24.98
CA SER A 47 -27.10 17.37 -26.09
C SER A 47 -28.00 18.54 -25.70
N ASP A 48 -28.37 18.69 -24.41
CA ASP A 48 -29.31 19.77 -24.00
C ASP A 48 -28.71 20.89 -23.14
N TYR A 49 -27.40 20.89 -22.87
CA TYR A 49 -26.78 21.91 -22.00
C TYR A 49 -26.24 23.17 -22.69
N ASP A 50 -26.24 23.25 -24.02
CA ASP A 50 -25.71 24.41 -24.74
C ASP A 50 -26.74 25.53 -25.03
N ARG A 51 -27.91 25.49 -24.42
CA ARG A 51 -28.95 26.54 -24.64
C ARG A 51 -29.58 27.03 -23.35
N MET A 52 -28.84 27.69 -22.47
CA MET A 52 -29.47 28.61 -21.50
C MET A 52 -28.54 29.79 -21.19
N SER A 53 -29.03 30.98 -21.54
CA SER A 53 -28.50 32.31 -21.25
C SER A 53 -28.43 32.63 -19.74
N PRO A 54 -27.55 33.57 -19.31
CA PRO A 54 -27.34 33.89 -17.91
C PRO A 54 -28.47 34.81 -17.41
N GLY A 55 -29.20 34.31 -16.40
CA GLY A 55 -30.20 35.15 -15.70
C GLY A 55 -30.92 34.41 -14.61
N SER A 56 -30.62 34.80 -13.38
CA SER A 56 -31.39 34.73 -12.14
C SER A 56 -31.27 33.52 -11.21
N SER A 57 -30.83 33.86 -10.01
CA SER A 57 -31.12 33.33 -8.66
C SER A 57 -30.60 31.94 -8.27
N SER A 58 -29.57 32.05 -7.48
CA SER A 58 -29.06 31.25 -6.36
C SER A 58 -30.03 30.34 -5.63
N ASP A 59 -29.45 29.21 -5.18
CA ASP A 59 -29.89 28.25 -4.17
C ASP A 59 -30.48 26.92 -4.66
N GLY A 60 -29.67 26.17 -5.41
CA GLY A 60 -30.08 24.78 -5.75
C GLY A 60 -29.10 23.99 -6.62
N PHE A 61 -27.96 24.57 -7.01
CA PHE A 61 -27.17 24.07 -8.14
C PHE A 61 -25.76 23.55 -7.78
N PHE A 62 -25.49 23.13 -6.54
CA PHE A 62 -24.16 22.62 -6.15
C PHE A 62 -23.96 21.12 -6.28
N HIS A 63 -24.86 20.38 -6.87
CA HIS A 63 -24.80 18.91 -6.98
C HIS A 63 -24.08 18.37 -8.22
N GLY A 64 -23.18 19.13 -8.85
CA GLY A 64 -22.45 18.66 -10.03
C GLY A 64 -21.11 19.36 -10.26
N LEU A 65 -20.75 20.35 -9.46
CA LEU A 65 -19.47 21.02 -9.60
C LEU A 65 -18.38 20.23 -8.85
N GLY A 66 -17.40 19.71 -9.59
CA GLY A 66 -16.20 19.12 -9.01
C GLY A 66 -15.49 20.09 -8.05
N ARG A 67 -14.72 19.54 -7.09
CA ARG A 67 -13.98 20.33 -6.09
C ARG A 67 -12.95 21.28 -6.72
N TYR A 68 -12.55 21.00 -7.97
CA TYR A 68 -11.61 21.81 -8.77
C TYR A 68 -11.93 21.70 -10.24
N LEU A 69 -11.51 22.72 -11.00
CA LEU A 69 -11.76 22.78 -12.45
C LEU A 69 -11.06 21.62 -13.17
N GLY A 70 -11.84 20.76 -13.87
CA GLY A 70 -11.34 19.59 -14.59
C GLY A 70 -11.35 18.28 -13.79
N GLU A 71 -12.00 18.24 -12.63
CA GLU A 71 -12.23 16.99 -11.90
C GLU A 71 -13.17 16.06 -12.69
N ASP A 72 -12.80 14.78 -12.80
CA ASP A 72 -13.66 13.74 -13.37
C ASP A 72 -14.63 13.23 -12.30
N THR A 73 -15.83 13.78 -12.26
CA THR A 73 -16.89 13.47 -11.29
C THR A 73 -17.71 12.22 -11.65
N ARG A 74 -17.40 11.57 -12.79
CA ARG A 74 -18.13 10.36 -13.23
C ARG A 74 -18.00 9.25 -12.20
N PRO A 75 -19.08 8.50 -11.90
CA PRO A 75 -19.03 7.39 -10.97
C PRO A 75 -18.03 6.32 -11.42
N THR A 76 -17.39 5.67 -10.46
CA THR A 76 -16.44 4.59 -10.70
C THR A 76 -17.14 3.39 -11.32
N SER A 77 -16.76 3.01 -12.55
CA SER A 77 -17.32 1.86 -13.24
C SER A 77 -16.66 0.55 -12.78
N GLN A 78 -17.39 -0.57 -12.91
CA GLN A 78 -16.83 -1.91 -12.66
C GLN A 78 -15.65 -2.23 -13.59
N LYS A 79 -15.65 -1.67 -14.80
CA LYS A 79 -14.57 -1.82 -15.79
C LYS A 79 -13.29 -1.11 -15.35
N GLU A 80 -13.43 0.11 -14.81
CA GLU A 80 -12.31 0.87 -14.25
C GLU A 80 -11.70 0.15 -13.04
N LEU A 81 -12.55 -0.35 -12.14
CA LEU A 81 -12.11 -1.13 -10.98
C LEU A 81 -11.40 -2.43 -11.40
N SER A 82 -11.90 -3.09 -12.45
CA SER A 82 -11.23 -4.26 -13.06
C SER A 82 -9.87 -3.89 -13.66
N GLY A 83 -9.71 -2.69 -14.20
CA GLY A 83 -8.42 -2.17 -14.69
C GLY A 83 -7.40 -2.01 -13.56
N TRP A 84 -7.84 -1.53 -12.40
CA TRP A 84 -7.01 -1.45 -11.19
C TRP A 84 -6.58 -2.83 -10.69
N TYR A 85 -7.52 -3.80 -10.64
CA TYR A 85 -7.21 -5.20 -10.29
C TYR A 85 -6.29 -5.88 -11.29
N ALA A 86 -6.46 -5.59 -12.60
CA ALA A 86 -5.61 -6.17 -13.64
C ALA A 86 -4.15 -5.71 -13.50
N TYR A 87 -3.92 -4.48 -13.06
CA TYR A 87 -2.56 -4.03 -12.79
C TYR A 87 -1.98 -4.67 -11.52
N ALA A 88 -2.76 -4.84 -10.45
CA ALA A 88 -2.32 -5.59 -9.29
C ALA A 88 -1.94 -7.04 -9.64
N PHE A 89 -2.75 -7.70 -10.49
CA PHE A 89 -2.46 -9.04 -11.05
C PHE A 89 -1.18 -9.08 -11.90
N ALA A 90 -0.89 -7.99 -12.62
CA ALA A 90 0.32 -7.88 -13.44
C ALA A 90 1.58 -7.68 -12.59
N ALA A 91 1.55 -6.71 -11.69
CA ALA A 91 2.74 -6.21 -11.00
C ALA A 91 3.19 -7.11 -9.83
N GLU A 92 2.26 -7.76 -9.12
CA GLU A 92 2.58 -8.56 -7.94
C GLU A 92 3.51 -9.75 -8.25
N THR A 93 3.52 -10.24 -9.48
CA THR A 93 4.44 -11.29 -9.93
C THR A 93 5.90 -10.88 -9.88
N TYR A 94 6.21 -9.58 -9.77
CA TYR A 94 7.58 -9.08 -9.60
C TYR A 94 8.26 -9.57 -8.31
N VAL A 95 7.50 -10.00 -7.31
CA VAL A 95 8.04 -10.66 -6.09
C VAL A 95 8.98 -11.81 -6.44
N ILE A 96 8.73 -12.53 -7.54
CA ILE A 96 9.59 -13.61 -8.05
C ILE A 96 10.98 -13.06 -8.43
N CYS A 97 11.03 -11.89 -9.04
CA CYS A 97 12.28 -11.22 -9.39
C CYS A 97 13.13 -10.89 -8.16
N GLY A 98 12.50 -10.48 -7.05
CA GLY A 98 13.19 -10.21 -5.79
C GLY A 98 14.02 -11.38 -5.27
N SER A 99 13.63 -12.61 -5.59
CA SER A 99 14.38 -13.82 -5.23
C SER A 99 15.38 -14.25 -6.27
N PHE A 100 15.00 -14.25 -7.55
CA PHE A 100 15.86 -14.82 -8.60
C PHE A 100 16.92 -13.85 -9.12
N ILE A 101 16.69 -12.52 -9.08
CA ILE A 101 17.68 -11.55 -9.53
C ILE A 101 18.97 -11.60 -8.67
N PRO A 102 18.91 -11.56 -7.31
CA PRO A 102 20.12 -11.66 -6.49
C PRO A 102 20.87 -12.97 -6.71
N ILE A 103 20.13 -14.09 -6.87
CA ILE A 103 20.71 -15.40 -7.14
C ILE A 103 21.44 -15.41 -8.48
N LEU A 104 20.81 -14.87 -9.53
CA LEU A 104 21.39 -14.79 -10.86
C LEU A 104 22.62 -13.89 -10.89
N LEU A 105 22.54 -12.70 -10.24
CA LEU A 105 23.65 -11.76 -10.16
C LEU A 105 24.86 -12.36 -9.43
N GLU A 106 24.65 -13.03 -8.29
CA GLU A 106 25.72 -13.73 -7.57
C GLU A 106 26.34 -14.82 -8.44
N THR A 107 25.53 -15.62 -9.13
CA THR A 107 26.01 -16.70 -9.99
C THR A 107 26.84 -16.16 -11.16
N LEU A 108 26.37 -15.12 -11.85
CA LEU A 108 27.08 -14.50 -12.97
C LEU A 108 28.36 -13.77 -12.53
N ALA A 109 28.33 -13.12 -11.37
CA ALA A 109 29.48 -12.51 -10.75
C ALA A 109 30.53 -13.57 -10.39
N ARG A 110 30.13 -14.71 -9.81
CA ARG A 110 31.00 -15.82 -9.48
C ARG A 110 31.63 -16.45 -10.73
N GLU A 111 30.88 -16.64 -11.81
CA GLU A 111 31.38 -17.17 -13.09
C GLU A 111 32.45 -16.27 -13.73
N ASN A 112 32.46 -14.98 -13.40
CA ASN A 112 33.44 -13.99 -13.89
C ASN A 112 34.46 -13.57 -12.81
N GLY A 113 34.33 -14.09 -11.61
CA GLY A 113 35.15 -13.75 -10.45
C GLY A 113 36.41 -14.55 -10.35
N VAL A 114 37.32 -14.08 -9.50
CA VAL A 114 38.57 -14.73 -9.14
C VAL A 114 38.61 -14.99 -7.63
N LEU A 115 39.45 -15.95 -7.21
CA LEU A 115 39.65 -16.22 -5.78
C LEU A 115 40.40 -15.07 -5.12
N LEU A 116 39.98 -14.70 -3.91
CA LEU A 116 40.65 -13.66 -3.12
C LEU A 116 42.11 -14.03 -2.75
N SER A 117 42.39 -15.34 -2.62
CA SER A 117 43.70 -15.84 -2.15
C SER A 117 44.85 -15.54 -3.10
N ASP A 118 44.65 -15.69 -4.41
CA ASP A 118 45.69 -15.51 -5.43
C ASP A 118 45.30 -14.53 -6.54
N ARG A 119 44.07 -14.05 -6.55
CA ARG A 119 43.53 -13.04 -7.49
C ARG A 119 43.63 -13.39 -8.97
N THR A 120 44.06 -14.61 -9.28
CA THR A 120 44.30 -15.10 -10.65
C THR A 120 43.48 -16.33 -10.99
N THR A 121 43.23 -17.19 -10.00
CA THR A 121 42.45 -18.41 -10.24
C THR A 121 40.96 -18.09 -10.39
N PRO A 122 40.29 -18.45 -11.52
CA PRO A 122 38.87 -18.20 -11.69
C PRO A 122 38.04 -19.02 -10.69
N CYS A 123 36.98 -18.42 -10.16
CA CYS A 123 36.06 -19.09 -9.29
C CYS A 123 35.34 -20.18 -10.07
N GLY A 124 35.38 -21.43 -9.57
CA GLY A 124 34.69 -22.57 -10.18
C GLY A 124 33.18 -22.40 -10.13
N THR A 125 32.51 -22.83 -11.18
CA THR A 125 31.04 -23.00 -11.17
C THR A 125 30.67 -24.14 -10.23
N SER A 126 29.46 -24.11 -9.66
CA SER A 126 28.95 -25.12 -8.72
C SER A 126 29.01 -26.56 -9.20
N ASP A 127 29.19 -26.78 -10.51
CA ASP A 127 29.27 -28.10 -11.16
C ASP A 127 30.72 -28.61 -11.36
N SER A 128 31.74 -27.81 -11.05
CA SER A 128 33.13 -28.20 -11.15
C SER A 128 33.54 -29.04 -9.95
N LYS A 129 34.06 -30.25 -10.18
CA LYS A 129 34.53 -31.17 -9.15
C LYS A 129 35.75 -30.67 -8.36
N ASN A 130 36.37 -29.59 -8.79
CA ASN A 130 37.40 -28.86 -8.07
C ASN A 130 36.80 -27.65 -7.34
N LYS A 131 36.23 -27.87 -6.16
CA LYS A 131 35.90 -26.81 -5.24
C LYS A 131 37.21 -26.14 -4.78
N ALA A 132 37.53 -24.99 -5.34
CA ALA A 132 38.40 -24.07 -4.67
C ALA A 132 37.59 -23.48 -3.51
N ASP A 133 37.80 -23.97 -2.30
CA ASP A 133 37.25 -23.42 -1.05
C ASP A 133 37.90 -22.06 -0.81
N GLY A 134 37.32 -20.98 -1.36
CA GLY A 134 37.81 -19.63 -1.21
C GLY A 134 36.73 -18.58 -1.51
N GLN A 135 36.92 -17.40 -0.92
CA GLN A 135 36.07 -16.26 -1.24
C GLN A 135 36.27 -15.84 -2.69
N CYS A 136 35.17 -15.65 -3.41
CA CYS A 136 35.19 -15.13 -4.76
C CYS A 136 34.98 -13.63 -4.78
N ILE A 137 35.81 -12.92 -5.50
CA ILE A 137 35.73 -11.48 -5.71
C ILE A 137 35.56 -11.15 -7.19
N VAL A 138 34.88 -10.04 -7.44
CA VAL A 138 34.79 -9.40 -8.76
C VAL A 138 35.26 -7.97 -8.71
N TYR A 139 35.77 -7.48 -9.83
CA TYR A 139 36.17 -6.10 -9.99
C TYR A 139 35.05 -5.29 -10.63
N VAL A 140 34.48 -4.35 -9.86
CA VAL A 140 33.45 -3.44 -10.35
C VAL A 140 33.97 -2.00 -10.18
N LEU A 141 34.07 -1.28 -11.27
CA LEU A 141 34.61 0.10 -11.28
C LEU A 141 35.99 0.23 -10.56
N GLY A 142 36.84 -0.81 -10.60
CA GLY A 142 38.13 -0.83 -9.96
C GLY A 142 38.12 -1.20 -8.46
N MET A 143 36.97 -1.47 -7.87
CA MET A 143 36.84 -1.94 -6.49
C MET A 143 36.71 -3.46 -6.44
N GLU A 144 37.37 -4.08 -5.46
CA GLU A 144 37.25 -5.50 -5.16
C GLU A 144 36.02 -5.72 -4.29
N ILE A 145 35.03 -6.49 -4.76
CA ILE A 145 33.80 -6.75 -4.07
C ILE A 145 33.54 -8.27 -4.06
N ASN A 146 33.12 -8.82 -2.91
CA ASN A 146 32.66 -10.20 -2.84
C ASN A 146 31.42 -10.42 -3.72
N THR A 147 31.32 -11.57 -4.39
CA THR A 147 30.20 -11.86 -5.31
C THR A 147 28.83 -11.83 -4.63
N ALA A 148 28.74 -12.24 -3.36
CA ALA A 148 27.53 -12.16 -2.57
C ALA A 148 27.19 -10.71 -2.19
N SER A 149 28.21 -9.92 -1.77
CA SER A 149 28.05 -8.49 -1.43
C SER A 149 27.62 -7.67 -2.64
N PHE A 150 28.07 -8.02 -3.85
CA PHE A 150 27.66 -7.37 -5.09
C PHE A 150 26.13 -7.40 -5.28
N ALA A 151 25.48 -8.54 -5.01
CA ALA A 151 24.04 -8.64 -5.07
C ALA A 151 23.35 -7.77 -4.01
N MET A 152 23.88 -7.72 -2.79
CA MET A 152 23.33 -6.91 -1.69
C MET A 152 23.46 -5.41 -1.95
N TYR A 153 24.62 -4.95 -2.41
CA TYR A 153 24.81 -3.54 -2.77
C TYR A 153 23.93 -3.12 -3.94
N THR A 154 23.77 -4.00 -4.95
CA THR A 154 22.84 -3.74 -6.06
C THR A 154 21.41 -3.55 -5.54
N PHE A 155 20.97 -4.39 -4.62
CA PHE A 155 19.64 -4.26 -4.02
C PHE A 155 19.51 -2.95 -3.23
N SER A 156 20.47 -2.61 -2.38
CA SER A 156 20.47 -1.35 -1.62
C SER A 156 20.40 -0.12 -2.51
N ILE A 157 21.22 -0.07 -3.57
CA ILE A 157 21.20 1.03 -4.54
C ILE A 157 19.84 1.11 -5.23
N SER A 158 19.25 -0.03 -5.60
CA SER A 158 17.94 -0.05 -6.26
C SER A 158 16.84 0.50 -5.37
N VAL A 159 16.84 0.17 -4.08
CA VAL A 159 15.85 0.67 -3.11
C VAL A 159 16.07 2.15 -2.82
N LEU A 160 17.32 2.61 -2.71
CA LEU A 160 17.64 4.02 -2.54
C LEU A 160 17.10 4.86 -3.71
N LEU A 161 17.38 4.45 -4.95
CA LEU A 161 16.90 5.14 -6.15
C LEU A 161 15.37 5.08 -6.25
N GLN A 162 14.75 3.95 -5.87
CA GLN A 162 13.32 3.82 -5.77
C GLN A 162 12.72 4.82 -4.79
N ALA A 163 13.26 4.94 -3.58
CA ALA A 163 12.77 5.87 -2.57
C ALA A 163 12.88 7.34 -3.03
N LEU A 164 14.03 7.74 -3.59
CA LEU A 164 14.24 9.09 -4.13
C LEU A 164 13.28 9.40 -5.28
N LEU A 165 13.06 8.43 -6.19
CA LEU A 165 12.15 8.60 -7.31
C LEU A 165 10.71 8.72 -6.83
N VAL A 166 10.24 7.84 -5.94
CA VAL A 166 8.87 7.85 -5.41
C VAL A 166 8.54 9.19 -4.76
N VAL A 167 9.44 9.73 -3.92
CA VAL A 167 9.26 11.07 -3.33
C VAL A 167 9.17 12.13 -4.41
N SER A 168 10.06 12.09 -5.40
CA SER A 168 10.14 13.11 -6.45
C SER A 168 8.94 13.16 -7.37
N ILE A 169 8.25 12.01 -7.58
CA ILE A 169 7.08 11.93 -8.46
C ILE A 169 5.74 12.05 -7.71
N SER A 170 5.73 12.07 -6.37
CA SER A 170 4.49 12.05 -5.57
C SER A 170 3.56 13.20 -5.95
N SER A 171 4.06 14.44 -6.04
CA SER A 171 3.24 15.57 -6.47
C SER A 171 2.72 15.47 -7.90
N ALA A 172 3.51 14.88 -8.81
CA ALA A 172 3.05 14.65 -10.18
C ALA A 172 1.98 13.56 -10.26
N ALA A 173 1.93 12.67 -9.25
CA ALA A 173 0.87 11.69 -9.10
C ALA A 173 -0.43 12.30 -8.58
N ASP A 174 -0.33 13.29 -7.69
CA ASP A 174 -1.49 13.88 -7.02
C ASP A 174 -2.09 15.06 -7.80
N HIS A 175 -1.28 15.76 -8.60
CA HIS A 175 -1.70 16.95 -9.35
C HIS A 175 -1.68 16.73 -10.87
N GLY A 176 -2.65 17.31 -11.57
CA GLY A 176 -2.73 17.25 -13.03
C GLY A 176 -3.07 15.87 -13.60
N ASN A 177 -2.76 15.66 -14.89
CA ASN A 177 -3.18 14.46 -15.65
C ASN A 177 -2.01 13.49 -15.95
N SER A 178 -1.01 13.41 -15.07
CA SER A 178 0.21 12.61 -15.31
C SER A 178 0.17 11.22 -14.65
N ARG A 179 -0.72 10.98 -13.67
CA ARG A 179 -0.81 9.75 -12.89
C ARG A 179 -0.82 8.47 -13.74
N LYS A 180 -1.80 8.33 -14.65
CA LYS A 180 -1.92 7.16 -15.53
C LYS A 180 -0.71 7.02 -16.46
N LYS A 181 -0.24 8.13 -17.04
CA LYS A 181 0.91 8.13 -17.95
C LYS A 181 2.19 7.64 -17.25
N LEU A 182 2.45 8.14 -16.04
CA LEU A 182 3.60 7.73 -15.23
C LEU A 182 3.49 6.24 -14.83
N LEU A 183 2.30 5.79 -14.36
CA LEU A 183 2.05 4.39 -14.04
C LEU A 183 2.44 3.48 -15.21
N LEU A 184 1.90 3.76 -16.41
CA LEU A 184 2.16 2.95 -17.59
C LEU A 184 3.61 3.04 -18.07
N THR A 185 4.25 4.22 -18.00
CA THR A 185 5.66 4.37 -18.36
C THR A 185 6.54 3.51 -17.48
N PHE A 186 6.37 3.57 -16.15
CA PHE A 186 7.14 2.73 -15.23
C PHE A 186 6.81 1.24 -15.40
N ALA A 187 5.56 0.88 -15.63
CA ALA A 187 5.17 -0.50 -15.90
C ALA A 187 5.87 -1.07 -17.14
N TRP A 188 5.89 -0.33 -18.26
CA TRP A 188 6.53 -0.77 -19.49
C TRP A 188 8.05 -0.80 -19.37
N VAL A 189 8.67 0.26 -18.83
CA VAL A 189 10.13 0.29 -18.64
C VAL A 189 10.58 -0.83 -17.71
N GLY A 190 9.86 -1.06 -16.61
CA GLY A 190 10.15 -2.12 -15.65
C GLY A 190 10.03 -3.51 -16.28
N SER A 191 8.92 -3.81 -16.94
CA SER A 191 8.69 -5.11 -17.58
C SER A 191 9.72 -5.41 -18.68
N PHE A 192 10.04 -4.44 -19.54
CA PHE A 192 11.08 -4.61 -20.56
C PHE A 192 12.47 -4.80 -19.94
N SER A 193 12.78 -4.13 -18.82
CA SER A 193 14.05 -4.35 -18.10
C SER A 193 14.14 -5.76 -17.55
N VAL A 194 13.04 -6.33 -17.05
CA VAL A 194 12.99 -7.73 -16.61
C VAL A 194 13.13 -8.69 -17.80
N MET A 195 12.46 -8.42 -18.92
CA MET A 195 12.62 -9.23 -20.14
C MET A 195 14.06 -9.21 -20.67
N ALA A 196 14.77 -8.09 -20.54
CA ALA A 196 16.13 -7.93 -21.02
C ALA A 196 17.16 -8.83 -20.33
N TYR A 197 16.80 -9.45 -19.18
CA TYR A 197 17.68 -10.43 -18.52
C TYR A 197 18.03 -11.64 -19.39
N ILE A 198 17.24 -11.94 -20.43
CA ILE A 198 17.55 -13.01 -21.37
C ILE A 198 18.90 -12.81 -22.07
N PHE A 199 19.32 -11.53 -22.24
CA PHE A 199 20.57 -11.16 -22.90
C PHE A 199 21.75 -11.05 -21.93
N VAL A 200 21.52 -11.11 -20.62
CA VAL A 200 22.58 -10.94 -19.60
C VAL A 200 23.42 -12.21 -19.52
N ASN A 201 24.72 -12.09 -19.76
CA ASN A 201 25.70 -13.17 -19.73
C ASN A 201 26.76 -12.90 -18.64
N LYS A 202 27.66 -13.87 -18.41
CA LYS A 202 28.78 -13.72 -17.46
C LYS A 202 29.59 -12.46 -17.70
N ASN A 203 29.84 -12.09 -18.96
CA ASN A 203 30.64 -10.90 -19.33
C ASN A 203 29.85 -9.59 -19.14
N THR A 204 28.53 -9.65 -19.01
CA THR A 204 27.63 -8.51 -18.90
C THR A 204 26.88 -8.48 -17.55
N TYR A 205 27.48 -9.07 -16.50
CA TYR A 205 26.86 -9.13 -15.17
C TYR A 205 26.55 -7.75 -14.58
N VAL A 206 27.38 -6.74 -14.89
CA VAL A 206 27.12 -5.33 -14.49
C VAL A 206 25.86 -4.78 -15.15
N LEU A 207 25.57 -5.15 -16.40
CA LEU A 207 24.30 -4.84 -17.06
C LEU A 207 23.13 -5.47 -16.30
N GLY A 208 23.31 -6.71 -15.80
CA GLY A 208 22.33 -7.35 -14.94
C GLY A 208 22.02 -6.53 -13.66
N ALA A 209 23.05 -5.97 -13.01
CA ALA A 209 22.86 -5.09 -11.86
C ALA A 209 22.11 -3.79 -12.26
N LEU A 210 22.45 -3.18 -13.38
CA LEU A 210 21.72 -2.01 -13.89
C LEU A 210 20.25 -2.31 -14.17
N LEU A 211 19.95 -3.45 -14.80
CA LEU A 211 18.58 -3.89 -15.06
C LEU A 211 17.82 -4.18 -13.75
N ALA A 212 18.49 -4.72 -12.71
CA ALA A 212 17.90 -4.89 -11.39
C ALA A 212 17.50 -3.54 -10.78
N ILE A 213 18.37 -2.56 -10.83
CA ILE A 213 18.12 -1.22 -10.32
C ILE A 213 16.93 -0.59 -11.05
N ILE A 214 16.90 -0.63 -12.38
CA ILE A 214 15.81 -0.06 -13.18
C ILE A 214 14.50 -0.77 -12.90
N SER A 215 14.47 -2.10 -12.94
CA SER A 215 13.23 -2.87 -12.78
C SER A 215 12.65 -2.70 -11.37
N ASN A 216 13.46 -2.75 -10.32
CA ASN A 216 13.01 -2.56 -8.94
C ASN A 216 12.49 -1.13 -8.69
N THR A 217 13.21 -0.13 -9.20
CA THR A 217 12.78 1.27 -9.11
C THR A 217 11.46 1.50 -9.84
N CYS A 218 11.31 0.95 -11.05
CA CYS A 218 10.08 1.06 -11.84
C CYS A 218 8.91 0.31 -11.19
N PHE A 219 9.16 -0.87 -10.62
CA PHE A 219 8.14 -1.63 -9.89
C PHE A 219 7.60 -0.82 -8.70
N GLY A 220 8.50 -0.32 -7.84
CA GLY A 220 8.09 0.46 -6.68
C GLY A 220 7.35 1.74 -7.04
N ALA A 221 7.83 2.48 -8.04
CA ALA A 221 7.17 3.70 -8.52
C ALA A 221 5.77 3.41 -9.09
N SER A 222 5.64 2.37 -9.91
CA SER A 222 4.35 1.99 -10.50
C SER A 222 3.36 1.51 -9.45
N PHE A 223 3.82 0.80 -8.42
CA PHE A 223 2.98 0.31 -7.33
C PHE A 223 2.45 1.45 -6.45
N VAL A 224 3.28 2.46 -6.17
CA VAL A 224 2.84 3.67 -5.44
C VAL A 224 1.82 4.46 -6.27
N LEU A 225 2.05 4.60 -7.59
CA LEU A 225 1.10 5.23 -8.49
C LEU A 225 -0.22 4.46 -8.59
N LEU A 226 -0.21 3.13 -8.59
CA LEU A 226 -1.44 2.32 -8.52
C LEU A 226 -2.23 2.63 -7.25
N ASN A 227 -1.55 2.67 -6.10
CA ASN A 227 -2.19 2.96 -4.82
C ASN A 227 -2.78 4.38 -4.75
N SER A 228 -2.21 5.35 -5.48
CA SER A 228 -2.74 6.71 -5.55
C SER A 228 -4.08 6.82 -6.28
N PHE A 229 -4.49 5.81 -7.06
CA PHE A 229 -5.83 5.74 -7.66
C PHE A 229 -6.89 5.32 -6.66
N LEU A 230 -6.54 4.53 -5.64
CA LEU A 230 -7.50 3.94 -4.71
C LEU A 230 -8.41 4.96 -4.02
N PRO A 231 -7.93 6.08 -3.45
CA PRO A 231 -8.80 7.08 -2.84
C PRO A 231 -9.79 7.71 -3.81
N LEU A 232 -9.40 7.88 -5.09
CA LEU A 232 -10.27 8.45 -6.12
C LEU A 232 -11.35 7.47 -6.56
N LEU A 233 -10.99 6.18 -6.71
CA LEU A 233 -11.93 5.12 -7.06
C LEU A 233 -12.99 4.92 -5.97
N VAL A 234 -12.59 5.05 -4.70
CA VAL A 234 -13.47 4.94 -3.54
C VAL A 234 -14.41 6.14 -3.46
N ARG A 235 -13.88 7.36 -3.56
CA ARG A 235 -14.65 8.61 -3.46
C ARG A 235 -15.80 8.68 -4.48
N HIS A 236 -15.56 8.24 -5.72
CA HIS A 236 -16.56 8.26 -6.79
C HIS A 236 -17.30 6.91 -6.91
N HIS A 237 -17.18 6.02 -5.92
CA HIS A 237 -17.90 4.75 -5.95
C HIS A 237 -19.39 4.97 -5.75
N PRO A 238 -20.27 4.25 -6.49
CA PRO A 238 -21.72 4.42 -6.36
C PRO A 238 -22.24 4.28 -4.93
N ASP A 239 -21.65 3.38 -4.12
CA ASP A 239 -22.06 3.14 -2.73
C ASP A 239 -21.74 4.36 -1.83
N VAL A 240 -20.63 5.07 -2.08
CA VAL A 240 -20.26 6.28 -1.35
C VAL A 240 -21.17 7.44 -1.76
N LEU A 241 -21.39 7.61 -3.07
CA LEU A 241 -22.31 8.62 -3.59
C LEU A 241 -23.76 8.41 -3.09
N ALA A 242 -24.20 7.16 -2.95
CA ALA A 242 -25.50 6.85 -2.39
C ALA A 242 -25.57 7.14 -0.87
N SER A 243 -24.47 6.98 -0.14
CA SER A 243 -24.42 7.28 1.30
C SER A 243 -24.35 8.78 1.62
N GLU A 244 -23.97 9.63 0.67
CA GLU A 244 -24.04 11.09 0.83
C GLU A 244 -25.47 11.59 1.01
N THR A 245 -26.46 10.86 0.45
CA THR A 245 -27.88 11.17 0.54
C THR A 245 -28.59 10.09 1.35
N VAL A 246 -28.60 10.22 2.66
CA VAL A 246 -29.42 9.36 3.52
C VAL A 246 -30.85 9.88 3.49
N HIS A 247 -31.73 9.15 2.82
CA HIS A 247 -33.18 9.35 2.98
C HIS A 247 -33.55 8.89 4.39
N THR A 248 -33.99 9.80 5.24
CA THR A 248 -34.65 9.45 6.49
C THR A 248 -35.95 8.67 6.10
N PRO A 249 -36.09 7.39 6.53
CA PRO A 249 -37.38 6.73 6.38
C PRO A 249 -38.43 7.58 7.09
N ASP A 250 -39.57 7.77 6.47
CA ASP A 250 -40.74 8.45 7.07
C ASP A 250 -41.07 7.86 8.45
N LEU A 251 -40.59 8.49 9.51
CA LEU A 251 -41.09 8.31 10.88
C LEU A 251 -42.45 8.99 11.06
N ALA A 252 -43.15 9.29 9.96
CA ALA A 252 -44.43 9.98 9.97
C ALA A 252 -45.64 9.02 10.10
N HIS A 253 -45.43 7.71 10.25
CA HIS A 253 -46.52 6.75 10.43
C HIS A 253 -46.28 5.78 11.58
N THR A 254 -45.81 6.26 12.73
CA THR A 254 -45.89 5.52 13.97
C THR A 254 -46.40 6.45 15.06
N ASP A 255 -47.67 6.21 15.41
CA ASP A 255 -48.24 6.45 16.71
C ASP A 255 -48.45 7.90 17.17
N LEU A 256 -49.39 8.61 16.49
CA LEU A 256 -50.35 9.42 17.21
C LEU A 256 -51.65 8.60 17.37
N GLU A 257 -51.55 7.48 18.10
CA GLU A 257 -52.69 6.82 18.65
C GLU A 257 -53.15 7.68 19.83
N SER A 258 -54.20 8.44 19.53
CA SER A 258 -54.91 9.34 20.39
C SER A 258 -55.38 8.63 21.66
N GLN A 259 -54.91 9.12 22.82
CA GLN A 259 -55.61 8.89 24.09
C GLN A 259 -57.05 9.45 24.01
N PRO A 260 -58.06 8.71 24.47
CA PRO A 260 -59.43 9.23 24.54
C PRO A 260 -59.56 10.15 25.75
N LEU A 261 -59.76 11.43 25.50
CA LEU A 261 -60.29 12.37 26.50
C LEU A 261 -61.82 12.18 26.55
N ASN A 262 -62.29 11.54 27.62
CA ASN A 262 -63.68 11.60 28.05
C ASN A 262 -64.07 13.06 28.39
N GLY A 263 -65.18 13.49 27.86
CA GLY A 263 -65.83 14.72 28.25
C GLY A 263 -67.05 14.99 27.44
N ASP A 264 -68.20 14.59 28.02
CA ASP A 264 -69.57 14.90 27.58
C ASP A 264 -69.80 16.34 27.16
N SER A 265 -70.44 16.58 26.04
CA SER A 265 -71.62 17.46 26.01
C SER A 265 -72.25 17.51 24.60
N ALA A 266 -73.55 17.32 24.62
CA ALA A 266 -74.45 17.25 23.54
C ALA A 266 -74.68 18.58 22.78
N VAL A 267 -75.37 18.42 21.68
CA VAL A 267 -76.41 19.29 21.08
C VAL A 267 -76.17 19.86 19.69
N SER A 268 -76.96 19.32 18.82
CA SER A 268 -77.84 19.86 17.74
C SER A 268 -77.31 20.23 16.39
N ASP A 269 -77.88 19.47 15.48
CA ASP A 269 -78.35 19.77 14.13
C ASP A 269 -78.27 21.22 13.66
N LEU A 270 -77.75 21.39 12.44
CA LEU A 270 -78.47 22.12 11.40
C LEU A 270 -77.78 21.94 10.05
N ASP A 271 -78.54 21.51 9.06
CA ASP A 271 -78.27 21.54 7.65
C ASP A 271 -77.80 22.93 7.17
N ASP A 272 -76.78 22.95 6.33
CA ASP A 272 -76.83 23.82 5.16
C ASP A 272 -75.93 23.32 4.03
N GLN A 273 -76.55 23.07 2.89
CA GLN A 273 -75.95 22.77 1.61
C GLN A 273 -75.41 24.08 1.01
N THR A 274 -74.10 24.23 0.93
CA THR A 274 -73.50 25.07 -0.12
C THR A 274 -72.16 24.54 -0.50
N SER A 275 -72.03 24.01 -1.71
CA SER A 275 -70.80 23.67 -2.37
C SER A 275 -70.01 24.91 -2.72
N PRO A 276 -68.70 25.05 -2.36
CA PRO A 276 -67.80 25.96 -3.04
C PRO A 276 -67.05 25.21 -4.13
N LEU A 277 -67.30 25.58 -5.35
CA LEU A 277 -66.46 25.34 -6.53
C LEU A 277 -65.12 26.11 -6.37
N LEU A 278 -64.17 25.56 -5.66
CA LEU A 278 -62.74 25.92 -5.74
C LEU A 278 -61.95 24.68 -5.35
N GLY A 279 -61.41 23.98 -6.35
CA GLY A 279 -60.49 22.88 -6.16
C GLY A 279 -59.25 23.37 -5.39
N GLU A 280 -59.11 22.95 -4.12
CA GLU A 280 -57.83 23.02 -3.45
C GLU A 280 -56.81 22.17 -4.19
N PRO A 281 -55.63 22.72 -4.47
CA PRO A 281 -54.53 21.92 -5.04
C PRO A 281 -54.18 20.81 -4.03
N PRO A 282 -53.84 19.60 -4.49
CA PRO A 282 -53.47 18.50 -3.59
C PRO A 282 -52.32 18.97 -2.69
N TYR A 283 -52.55 18.88 -1.39
CA TYR A 283 -51.54 19.19 -0.35
C TYR A 283 -50.33 18.34 -0.62
N ARG A 284 -49.30 18.93 -1.28
CA ARG A 284 -47.97 18.37 -1.36
C ARG A 284 -47.41 18.49 0.03
N GLY A 285 -47.33 17.37 0.75
CA GLY A 285 -46.59 17.27 1.99
C GLY A 285 -45.19 17.89 1.82
N PRO A 286 -44.57 18.43 2.89
CA PRO A 286 -43.24 18.97 2.80
C PRO A 286 -42.30 17.91 2.17
N PRO A 287 -41.38 18.32 1.28
CA PRO A 287 -40.46 17.38 0.69
C PRO A 287 -39.70 16.64 1.80
N PRO A 288 -39.44 15.33 1.66
CA PRO A 288 -38.71 14.57 2.67
C PRO A 288 -37.42 15.27 3.03
N LEU A 289 -37.20 15.50 4.31
CA LEU A 289 -35.97 16.12 4.80
C LEU A 289 -34.79 15.19 4.49
N VAL A 290 -34.04 15.49 3.43
CA VAL A 290 -32.83 14.78 3.08
C VAL A 290 -31.73 15.21 4.07
N ARG A 291 -31.41 14.34 5.02
CA ARG A 291 -30.26 14.55 5.92
C ARG A 291 -28.98 14.20 5.15
N LYS A 292 -28.05 15.14 5.05
CA LYS A 292 -26.69 14.82 4.61
C LYS A 292 -26.00 13.96 5.67
N ALA A 293 -25.31 12.91 5.25
CA ALA A 293 -24.49 12.10 6.15
C ALA A 293 -23.44 12.97 6.83
N THR A 294 -23.18 12.69 8.11
CA THR A 294 -22.11 13.36 8.83
C THR A 294 -20.74 13.01 8.21
N HIS A 295 -19.77 13.91 8.33
CA HIS A 295 -18.42 13.69 7.81
C HIS A 295 -17.81 12.38 8.34
N GLU A 296 -18.09 12.01 9.61
CA GLU A 296 -17.63 10.77 10.23
C GLU A 296 -18.29 9.52 9.61
N GLU A 297 -19.59 9.55 9.34
CA GLU A 297 -20.31 8.44 8.68
C GLU A 297 -19.76 8.21 7.27
N LEU A 298 -19.55 9.27 6.50
CA LEU A 298 -18.99 9.20 5.15
C LEU A 298 -17.56 8.66 5.17
N THR A 299 -16.70 9.16 6.06
CA THR A 299 -15.32 8.70 6.22
C THR A 299 -15.27 7.22 6.60
N SER A 300 -16.20 6.74 7.43
CA SER A 300 -16.25 5.32 7.81
C SER A 300 -16.61 4.42 6.63
N VAL A 301 -17.57 4.83 5.78
CA VAL A 301 -17.96 4.10 4.56
C VAL A 301 -16.82 4.08 3.54
N GLU A 302 -16.18 5.24 3.29
CA GLU A 302 -15.02 5.33 2.40
C GLU A 302 -13.88 4.43 2.87
N LEU A 303 -13.55 4.42 4.17
CA LEU A 303 -12.48 3.60 4.74
C LEU A 303 -12.81 2.10 4.62
N GLN A 304 -14.04 1.70 4.91
CA GLN A 304 -14.48 0.32 4.78
C GLN A 304 -14.40 -0.16 3.33
N LEU A 305 -14.87 0.64 2.38
CA LEU A 305 -14.83 0.33 0.95
C LEU A 305 -13.39 0.29 0.42
N SER A 306 -12.55 1.26 0.81
CA SER A 306 -11.12 1.28 0.50
C SER A 306 -10.42 0.01 0.96
N THR A 307 -10.70 -0.43 2.19
CA THR A 307 -10.16 -1.66 2.75
C THR A 307 -10.60 -2.90 1.97
N GLN A 308 -11.89 -2.97 1.58
CA GLN A 308 -12.41 -4.09 0.79
C GLN A 308 -11.78 -4.15 -0.61
N ILE A 309 -11.70 -3.02 -1.31
CA ILE A 309 -11.09 -2.94 -2.65
C ILE A 309 -9.61 -3.28 -2.57
N SER A 310 -8.88 -2.73 -1.61
CA SER A 310 -7.46 -3.00 -1.39
C SER A 310 -7.21 -4.48 -1.08
N ALA A 311 -7.96 -5.06 -0.13
CA ALA A 311 -7.82 -6.48 0.23
C ALA A 311 -8.10 -7.41 -0.95
N LYS A 312 -9.12 -7.11 -1.76
CA LYS A 312 -9.43 -7.87 -2.98
C LYS A 312 -8.30 -7.76 -4.01
N GLY A 313 -7.73 -6.56 -4.20
CA GLY A 313 -6.59 -6.35 -5.10
C GLY A 313 -5.35 -7.12 -4.67
N ILE A 314 -5.01 -7.07 -3.39
CA ILE A 314 -3.89 -7.83 -2.81
C ILE A 314 -4.12 -9.35 -3.00
N GLY A 315 -5.33 -9.84 -2.73
CA GLY A 315 -5.67 -11.25 -2.92
C GLY A 315 -5.53 -11.72 -4.37
N ILE A 316 -5.95 -10.89 -5.33
CA ILE A 316 -5.79 -11.16 -6.77
C ILE A 316 -4.31 -11.16 -7.15
N GLY A 317 -3.54 -10.19 -6.67
CA GLY A 317 -2.10 -10.08 -6.93
C GLY A 317 -1.33 -11.28 -6.37
N TYR A 318 -1.55 -11.64 -5.12
CA TYR A 318 -0.90 -12.80 -4.48
C TYR A 318 -1.26 -14.12 -5.19
N SER A 319 -2.49 -14.26 -5.67
CA SER A 319 -2.88 -15.45 -6.47
C SER A 319 -2.10 -15.53 -7.76
N ALA A 320 -1.88 -14.40 -8.45
CA ALA A 320 -1.05 -14.34 -9.65
C ALA A 320 0.42 -14.66 -9.35
N GLY A 321 0.97 -14.07 -8.28
CA GLY A 321 2.34 -14.32 -7.83
C GLY A 321 2.57 -15.79 -7.50
N LEU A 322 1.67 -16.40 -6.73
CA LEU A 322 1.75 -17.81 -6.37
C LEU A 322 1.65 -18.73 -7.59
N PHE A 323 0.70 -18.46 -8.49
CA PHE A 323 0.55 -19.22 -9.72
C PHE A 323 1.83 -19.17 -10.58
N LEU A 324 2.33 -17.96 -10.85
CA LEU A 324 3.52 -17.79 -11.67
C LEU A 324 4.78 -18.33 -10.99
N GLN A 325 4.85 -18.29 -9.67
CA GLN A 325 5.94 -18.91 -8.89
C GLN A 325 5.98 -20.44 -9.09
N CYS A 326 4.81 -21.10 -9.09
CA CYS A 326 4.73 -22.53 -9.38
C CYS A 326 5.16 -22.83 -10.82
N VAL A 327 4.76 -22.02 -11.80
CA VAL A 327 5.21 -22.12 -13.19
C VAL A 327 6.73 -21.92 -13.29
N ALA A 328 7.28 -20.93 -12.60
CA ALA A 328 8.73 -20.69 -12.56
C ALA A 328 9.50 -21.90 -12.01
N ILE A 329 9.03 -22.51 -10.93
CA ILE A 329 9.64 -23.74 -10.37
C ILE A 329 9.58 -24.89 -11.38
N ALA A 330 8.45 -25.08 -12.06
CA ALA A 330 8.32 -26.09 -13.09
C ALA A 330 9.30 -25.88 -14.25
N ILE A 331 9.48 -24.65 -14.73
CA ILE A 331 10.47 -24.28 -15.75
C ILE A 331 11.88 -24.59 -15.26
N LEU A 332 12.23 -24.22 -14.02
CA LEU A 332 13.56 -24.49 -13.45
C LEU A 332 13.87 -25.99 -13.38
N ILE A 333 12.91 -26.81 -12.96
CA ILE A 333 13.06 -28.25 -12.88
C ILE A 333 13.21 -28.84 -14.28
N ALA A 334 12.34 -28.47 -15.23
CA ALA A 334 12.36 -28.96 -16.61
C ALA A 334 13.69 -28.64 -17.33
N MET A 335 14.25 -27.46 -17.06
CA MET A 335 15.51 -26.98 -17.65
C MET A 335 16.76 -27.30 -16.79
N LYS A 336 16.66 -28.27 -15.86
CA LYS A 336 17.77 -28.76 -15.01
C LYS A 336 18.47 -27.68 -14.17
N ASN A 337 17.73 -26.62 -13.74
CA ASN A 337 18.23 -25.54 -12.88
C ASN A 337 19.47 -24.80 -13.43
N SER A 338 19.58 -24.67 -14.74
CA SER A 338 20.70 -23.95 -15.38
C SER A 338 20.58 -22.43 -15.19
N THR A 339 21.66 -21.69 -15.33
CA THR A 339 21.67 -20.22 -15.36
C THR A 339 20.74 -19.69 -16.46
N TRP A 340 20.63 -20.42 -17.58
CA TRP A 340 19.70 -20.10 -18.64
C TRP A 340 18.23 -20.22 -18.19
N SER A 341 17.89 -21.25 -17.40
CA SER A 341 16.51 -21.39 -16.89
C SER A 341 16.07 -20.24 -16.01
N GLN A 342 16.97 -19.68 -15.21
CA GLN A 342 16.69 -18.49 -14.39
C GLN A 342 16.39 -17.26 -15.27
N ARG A 343 17.14 -17.06 -16.35
CA ARG A 343 16.88 -15.99 -17.32
C ARG A 343 15.53 -16.14 -18.01
N VAL A 344 15.18 -17.37 -18.39
CA VAL A 344 13.88 -17.69 -19.00
C VAL A 344 12.74 -17.40 -18.01
N VAL A 345 12.90 -17.74 -16.74
CA VAL A 345 11.91 -17.39 -15.69
C VAL A 345 11.73 -15.88 -15.59
N LEU A 346 12.80 -15.12 -15.51
CA LEU A 346 12.73 -13.65 -15.45
C LEU A 346 12.07 -13.08 -16.71
N PHE A 347 12.44 -13.59 -17.89
CA PHE A 347 11.78 -13.19 -19.14
C PHE A 347 10.28 -13.44 -19.10
N PHE A 348 9.85 -14.59 -18.58
CA PHE A 348 8.45 -14.95 -18.48
C PHE A 348 7.68 -14.05 -17.51
N VAL A 349 8.30 -13.68 -16.37
CA VAL A 349 7.75 -12.69 -15.44
C VAL A 349 7.60 -11.32 -16.11
N GLY A 350 8.59 -10.89 -16.88
CA GLY A 350 8.53 -9.63 -17.63
C GLY A 350 7.40 -9.63 -18.67
N VAL A 351 7.25 -10.72 -19.43
CA VAL A 351 6.15 -10.90 -20.40
C VAL A 351 4.79 -10.87 -19.70
N TRP A 352 4.66 -11.56 -18.58
CA TRP A 352 3.43 -11.52 -17.77
C TRP A 352 3.08 -10.11 -17.35
N TRP A 353 4.02 -9.41 -16.74
CA TRP A 353 3.82 -8.02 -16.31
C TRP A 353 3.42 -7.12 -17.48
N ALA A 354 4.14 -7.19 -18.61
CA ALA A 354 3.81 -6.44 -19.82
C ALA A 354 2.40 -6.74 -20.34
N THR A 355 2.04 -8.03 -20.48
CA THR A 355 0.77 -8.46 -21.06
C THR A 355 -0.43 -8.01 -20.22
N PHE A 356 -0.37 -8.23 -18.91
CA PHE A 356 -1.48 -7.85 -18.00
C PHE A 356 -1.51 -6.37 -17.64
N THR A 357 -0.50 -5.59 -18.04
CA THR A 357 -0.56 -4.11 -18.02
C THR A 357 -1.47 -3.57 -19.14
N ILE A 358 -1.67 -4.29 -20.25
CA ILE A 358 -2.51 -3.86 -21.37
C ILE A 358 -3.97 -3.62 -20.94
N PRO A 359 -4.67 -4.55 -20.25
CA PRO A 359 -6.01 -4.30 -19.75
C PRO A 359 -6.09 -3.07 -18.82
N ALA A 360 -5.09 -2.91 -17.95
CA ALA A 360 -5.02 -1.74 -17.08
C ALA A 360 -4.88 -0.43 -17.88
N ALA A 361 -4.06 -0.43 -18.94
CA ALA A 361 -3.90 0.73 -19.82
C ALA A 361 -5.21 1.11 -20.53
N MET A 362 -6.03 0.12 -20.91
CA MET A 362 -7.30 0.34 -21.62
C MET A 362 -8.45 0.72 -20.66
N TRP A 363 -8.54 0.10 -19.48
CA TRP A 363 -9.73 0.20 -18.62
C TRP A 363 -9.62 1.26 -17.53
N LEU A 364 -8.40 1.60 -17.08
CA LEU A 364 -8.20 2.59 -16.02
C LEU A 364 -8.33 4.00 -16.60
N ARG A 365 -9.21 4.82 -16.02
CA ARG A 365 -9.37 6.24 -16.42
C ARG A 365 -8.24 7.11 -15.88
N PRO A 366 -7.87 8.21 -16.56
CA PRO A 366 -6.76 9.08 -16.11
C PRO A 366 -7.00 9.75 -14.75
N ARG A 367 -8.25 10.09 -14.39
CA ARG A 367 -8.66 10.78 -13.17
C ARG A 367 -7.72 11.95 -12.83
N PRO A 368 -7.87 13.12 -13.50
CA PRO A 368 -7.02 14.27 -13.24
C PRO A 368 -7.09 14.72 -11.79
N GLY A 369 -5.92 15.06 -11.21
CA GLY A 369 -5.84 15.68 -9.92
C GLY A 369 -5.99 17.20 -9.97
N PRO A 370 -6.08 17.89 -8.82
CA PRO A 370 -6.18 19.34 -8.74
C PRO A 370 -5.01 20.02 -9.49
N PRO A 371 -5.21 21.22 -10.06
CA PRO A 371 -4.12 21.98 -10.65
C PRO A 371 -3.09 22.34 -9.59
N MET A 372 -1.83 22.37 -9.97
CA MET A 372 -0.74 22.70 -9.05
C MET A 372 -0.82 24.20 -8.67
N PRO A 373 -0.67 24.58 -7.39
CA PRO A 373 -0.74 25.99 -6.96
C PRO A 373 0.36 26.85 -7.58
N ILE A 374 1.49 26.26 -8.01
CA ILE A 374 2.64 26.99 -8.55
C ILE A 374 2.98 26.43 -9.93
N THR A 375 2.58 27.13 -11.00
CA THR A 375 2.97 26.80 -12.38
C THR A 375 4.11 27.69 -12.83
N LEU A 376 5.35 27.23 -12.67
CA LEU A 376 6.54 27.90 -13.22
C LEU A 376 6.97 27.23 -14.54
N GLY A 377 6.45 27.71 -15.67
CA GLY A 377 6.97 27.40 -17.00
C GLY A 377 6.48 26.08 -17.62
N LYS A 378 6.92 25.84 -18.86
CA LYS A 378 6.63 24.62 -19.64
C LYS A 378 7.87 23.70 -19.72
N GLY A 379 7.67 22.38 -19.82
CA GLY A 379 8.74 21.42 -20.03
C GLY A 379 9.55 21.05 -18.76
N ALA A 380 10.88 21.03 -18.84
CA ALA A 380 11.78 20.61 -17.77
C ALA A 380 11.64 21.45 -16.48
N ARG A 381 11.34 22.75 -16.60
CA ARG A 381 11.12 23.62 -15.44
C ARG A 381 9.86 23.25 -14.67
N ALA A 382 8.79 22.82 -15.36
CA ALA A 382 7.58 22.32 -14.71
C ALA A 382 7.88 21.03 -13.89
N TRP A 383 8.67 20.11 -14.45
CA TRP A 383 9.10 18.91 -13.73
C TRP A 383 9.95 19.23 -12.49
N LEU A 384 10.85 20.19 -12.59
CA LEU A 384 11.65 20.62 -11.45
C LEU A 384 10.77 21.22 -10.34
N SER A 385 9.73 21.99 -10.69
CA SER A 385 8.80 22.52 -9.70
C SER A 385 7.98 21.41 -9.01
N TYR A 386 7.56 20.37 -9.72
CA TYR A 386 6.93 19.19 -9.12
C TYR A 386 7.86 18.49 -8.12
N ILE A 387 9.12 18.26 -8.48
CA ILE A 387 10.10 17.64 -7.60
C ILE A 387 10.32 18.51 -6.34
N THR A 388 10.57 19.81 -6.52
CA THR A 388 10.81 20.73 -5.40
C THR A 388 9.60 20.81 -4.47
N TYR A 389 8.40 20.87 -5.03
CA TYR A 389 7.17 20.88 -4.26
C TYR A 389 6.97 19.55 -3.48
N SER A 390 7.25 18.39 -4.11
CA SER A 390 7.18 17.08 -3.45
C SER A 390 8.09 17.01 -2.23
N TRP A 391 9.34 17.43 -2.38
CA TRP A 391 10.31 17.43 -1.28
C TRP A 391 9.91 18.42 -0.18
N ARG A 392 9.46 19.61 -0.54
CA ARG A 392 8.98 20.60 0.43
C ARG A 392 7.75 20.08 1.19
N SER A 393 6.80 19.49 0.51
CA SER A 393 5.61 18.87 1.13
C SER A 393 6.00 17.76 2.11
N LEU A 394 6.93 16.87 1.72
CA LEU A 394 7.45 15.83 2.60
C LEU A 394 8.11 16.42 3.85
N PHE A 395 8.99 17.42 3.70
CA PHE A 395 9.63 18.07 4.84
C PHE A 395 8.62 18.73 5.79
N ASN A 396 7.59 19.36 5.24
CA ASN A 396 6.51 19.94 6.05
C ASN A 396 5.75 18.86 6.83
N THR A 397 5.45 17.71 6.19
CA THR A 397 4.79 16.59 6.88
C THR A 397 5.69 16.00 7.97
N ILE A 398 6.99 15.85 7.74
CA ILE A 398 7.94 15.42 8.77
C ILE A 398 8.00 16.39 9.92
N ARG A 399 8.00 17.71 9.64
CA ARG A 399 8.01 18.75 10.67
C ARG A 399 6.73 18.70 11.52
N LEU A 400 5.58 18.48 10.90
CA LEU A 400 4.31 18.29 11.60
C LEU A 400 4.33 17.00 12.45
N ALA A 401 4.79 15.89 11.89
CA ALA A 401 4.90 14.60 12.59
C ALA A 401 5.81 14.67 13.83
N ARG A 402 6.87 15.49 13.79
CA ARG A 402 7.79 15.70 14.93
C ARG A 402 7.11 16.24 16.19
N ARG A 403 5.96 16.89 16.05
CA ARG A 403 5.18 17.39 17.20
C ARG A 403 4.38 16.29 17.89
N LEU A 404 4.22 15.15 17.24
CA LEU A 404 3.47 13.98 17.70
C LEU A 404 4.44 12.86 18.09
N VAL A 405 4.73 12.78 19.38
CA VAL A 405 5.78 11.87 19.91
C VAL A 405 5.47 10.40 19.58
N ASP A 406 4.22 9.97 19.76
CA ASP A 406 3.82 8.58 19.53
C ASP A 406 3.88 8.19 18.05
N ILE A 407 3.58 9.11 17.13
CA ILE A 407 3.75 8.90 15.69
C ILE A 407 5.24 8.74 15.34
N MET A 408 6.10 9.59 15.89
CA MET A 408 7.54 9.51 15.62
C MET A 408 8.16 8.24 16.18
N LEU A 409 7.78 7.82 17.38
CA LEU A 409 8.21 6.54 17.97
C LEU A 409 7.76 5.36 17.11
N PHE A 410 6.50 5.39 16.66
CA PHE A 410 5.97 4.35 15.79
C PHE A 410 6.69 4.32 14.44
N LEU A 411 6.88 5.47 13.78
CA LEU A 411 7.58 5.55 12.50
C LEU A 411 9.05 5.11 12.60
N ALA A 412 9.73 5.45 13.71
CA ALA A 412 11.09 4.97 13.95
C ALA A 412 11.13 3.44 14.15
N GLY A 413 10.20 2.89 14.92
CA GLY A 413 10.05 1.44 15.08
C GLY A 413 9.70 0.74 13.75
N TRP A 414 8.80 1.32 12.98
CA TRP A 414 8.40 0.80 11.67
C TRP A 414 9.53 0.86 10.64
N PHE A 415 10.31 1.95 10.63
CA PHE A 415 11.49 2.09 9.78
C PHE A 415 12.49 0.94 10.00
N LEU A 416 12.84 0.65 11.25
CA LEU A 416 13.74 -0.45 11.59
C LEU A 416 13.12 -1.82 11.28
N LEU A 417 11.84 -2.00 11.57
CA LEU A 417 11.14 -3.27 11.35
C LEU A 417 10.98 -3.57 9.85
N SER A 418 10.67 -2.58 9.03
CA SER A 418 10.57 -2.72 7.58
C SER A 418 11.93 -3.06 6.96
N ASP A 419 13.02 -2.43 7.43
CA ASP A 419 14.39 -2.80 7.04
C ASP A 419 14.74 -4.24 7.46
N ALA A 420 14.37 -4.63 8.69
CA ALA A 420 14.56 -6.00 9.18
C ALA A 420 13.86 -7.04 8.30
N ILE A 421 12.61 -6.76 7.88
CA ILE A 421 11.83 -7.64 7.01
C ILE A 421 12.53 -7.83 5.66
N ALA A 422 12.89 -6.74 4.99
CA ALA A 422 13.52 -6.77 3.68
C ALA A 422 14.92 -7.41 3.73
N THR A 423 15.71 -7.06 4.75
CA THR A 423 17.08 -7.55 4.92
C THR A 423 17.12 -9.03 5.28
N THR A 424 16.22 -9.48 6.17
CA THR A 424 16.13 -10.90 6.53
C THR A 424 15.76 -11.74 5.32
N SER A 425 14.80 -11.32 4.52
CA SER A 425 14.38 -12.03 3.31
C SER A 425 15.52 -12.17 2.29
N SER A 426 16.19 -11.06 1.96
CA SER A 426 17.29 -11.06 1.00
C SER A 426 18.50 -11.85 1.50
N THR A 427 18.85 -11.70 2.78
CA THR A 427 19.96 -12.42 3.42
C THR A 427 19.68 -13.92 3.50
N ALA A 428 18.45 -14.32 3.86
CA ALA A 428 18.06 -15.74 3.95
C ALA A 428 18.18 -16.45 2.59
N ILE A 429 17.71 -15.83 1.51
CA ILE A 429 17.82 -16.39 0.16
C ILE A 429 19.28 -16.49 -0.28
N LEU A 430 20.09 -15.46 -0.01
CA LEU A 430 21.49 -15.46 -0.35
C LEU A 430 22.26 -16.51 0.48
N PHE A 431 21.98 -16.63 1.78
CA PHE A 431 22.52 -17.66 2.68
C PHE A 431 22.19 -19.08 2.18
N ALA A 432 20.92 -19.33 1.85
CA ALA A 432 20.49 -20.61 1.32
C ALA A 432 21.19 -21.00 0.01
N LYS A 433 21.50 -20.00 -0.82
CA LYS A 433 22.25 -20.18 -2.07
C LYS A 433 23.74 -20.46 -1.81
N THR A 434 24.39 -19.63 -0.99
CA THR A 434 25.86 -19.61 -0.83
C THR A 434 26.36 -20.64 0.16
N GLN A 435 25.69 -20.81 1.29
CA GLN A 435 26.10 -21.70 2.38
C GLN A 435 25.46 -23.10 2.28
N LEU A 436 24.15 -23.14 2.03
CA LEU A 436 23.42 -24.42 1.93
C LEU A 436 23.42 -25.02 0.52
N HIS A 437 23.98 -24.33 -0.46
CA HIS A 437 24.06 -24.74 -1.87
C HIS A 437 22.72 -25.22 -2.45
N MET A 438 21.62 -24.58 -2.05
CA MET A 438 20.28 -24.94 -2.52
C MET A 438 20.11 -24.66 -4.00
N LYS A 439 19.43 -25.56 -4.69
CA LYS A 439 19.11 -25.40 -6.11
C LYS A 439 18.08 -24.28 -6.30
N PRO A 440 18.06 -23.57 -7.46
CA PRO A 440 17.13 -22.47 -7.72
C PRO A 440 15.64 -22.80 -7.49
N TRP A 441 15.19 -24.01 -7.86
CA TRP A 441 13.81 -24.43 -7.61
C TRP A 441 13.48 -24.53 -6.11
N ALA A 442 14.45 -24.97 -5.30
CA ALA A 442 14.29 -25.10 -3.84
C ALA A 442 14.25 -23.70 -3.15
N LEU A 443 14.99 -22.74 -3.69
CA LEU A 443 14.89 -21.33 -3.28
C LEU A 443 13.53 -20.73 -3.66
N GLY A 444 12.98 -21.09 -4.82
CA GLY A 444 11.61 -20.74 -5.21
C GLY A 444 10.56 -21.29 -4.25
N MET A 445 10.75 -22.51 -3.72
CA MET A 445 9.84 -23.10 -2.72
C MET A 445 9.82 -22.33 -1.40
N ILE A 446 10.92 -21.69 -0.98
CA ILE A 446 10.95 -20.78 0.19
C ILE A 446 9.90 -19.68 0.02
N ASN A 447 9.82 -19.06 -1.16
CA ASN A 447 8.82 -18.02 -1.43
C ASN A 447 7.39 -18.55 -1.43
N VAL A 448 7.14 -19.71 -2.04
CA VAL A 448 5.81 -20.34 -2.04
C VAL A 448 5.34 -20.55 -0.60
N ILE A 449 6.20 -21.14 0.23
CA ILE A 449 5.88 -21.42 1.64
C ILE A 449 5.65 -20.11 2.40
N SER A 450 6.54 -19.13 2.23
CA SER A 450 6.44 -17.83 2.90
C SER A 450 5.16 -17.08 2.50
N THR A 451 4.84 -17.02 1.21
CA THR A 451 3.61 -16.33 0.73
C THR A 451 2.36 -17.04 1.24
N THR A 452 2.32 -18.38 1.17
CA THR A 452 1.19 -19.17 1.67
C THR A 452 1.02 -18.98 3.18
N ALA A 453 2.11 -19.05 3.95
CA ALA A 453 2.10 -18.81 5.39
C ALA A 453 1.69 -17.36 5.72
N GLY A 454 2.05 -16.39 4.87
CA GLY A 454 1.64 -14.99 5.01
C GLY A 454 0.13 -14.79 4.90
N VAL A 455 -0.50 -15.44 3.92
CA VAL A 455 -1.96 -15.44 3.78
C VAL A 455 -2.61 -16.09 5.02
N ILE A 456 -2.12 -17.24 5.44
CA ILE A 456 -2.61 -17.92 6.66
C ILE A 456 -2.41 -17.01 7.87
N GLY A 457 -1.25 -16.36 7.99
CA GLY A 457 -0.91 -15.45 9.07
C GLY A 457 -1.88 -14.27 9.18
N ALA A 458 -2.22 -13.64 8.06
CA ALA A 458 -3.14 -12.51 8.03
C ALA A 458 -4.51 -12.84 8.67
N PHE A 459 -5.03 -14.05 8.44
CA PHE A 459 -6.28 -14.52 9.06
C PHE A 459 -6.07 -15.05 10.49
N SER A 460 -4.98 -15.79 10.73
CA SER A 460 -4.72 -16.43 12.02
C SER A 460 -4.49 -15.39 13.12
N TRP A 461 -3.76 -14.32 12.85
CA TRP A 461 -3.48 -13.28 13.83
C TRP A 461 -4.75 -12.55 14.30
N ALA A 462 -5.70 -12.33 13.41
CA ALA A 462 -7.00 -11.77 13.79
C ALA A 462 -7.78 -12.68 14.73
N PHE A 463 -7.66 -14.00 14.57
CA PHE A 463 -8.25 -14.99 15.48
C PHE A 463 -7.48 -15.06 16.83
N ILE A 464 -6.13 -15.12 16.77
CA ILE A 464 -5.25 -15.19 17.95
C ILE A 464 -5.43 -13.95 18.83
N SER A 465 -5.39 -12.77 18.25
CA SER A 465 -5.56 -11.50 18.95
C SER A 465 -6.90 -11.43 19.69
N ARG A 466 -7.99 -11.87 19.07
CA ARG A 466 -9.31 -11.92 19.71
C ARG A 466 -9.38 -12.98 20.82
N LYS A 467 -8.82 -14.16 20.59
CA LYS A 467 -8.84 -15.27 21.56
C LYS A 467 -8.08 -14.92 22.84
N PHE A 468 -6.96 -14.22 22.73
CA PHE A 468 -6.10 -13.83 23.85
C PHE A 468 -6.31 -12.39 24.34
N ASN A 469 -7.31 -11.68 23.80
CA ASN A 469 -7.60 -10.25 24.10
C ASN A 469 -6.36 -9.35 24.00
N LEU A 470 -5.51 -9.59 22.98
CA LEU A 470 -4.31 -8.80 22.76
C LEU A 470 -4.67 -7.45 22.13
N LYS A 471 -4.11 -6.38 22.69
CA LYS A 471 -4.17 -5.06 22.07
C LYS A 471 -3.34 -5.06 20.78
N PRO A 472 -3.65 -4.20 19.77
CA PRO A 472 -2.92 -4.18 18.50
C PRO A 472 -1.40 -4.08 18.65
N HIS A 473 -0.89 -3.19 19.51
CA HIS A 473 0.55 -3.05 19.78
C HIS A 473 1.17 -4.31 20.40
N GLN A 474 0.44 -5.03 21.27
CA GLN A 474 0.90 -6.28 21.85
C GLN A 474 1.01 -7.39 20.80
N THR A 475 0.06 -7.42 19.84
CA THR A 475 0.13 -8.37 18.72
C THR A 475 1.37 -8.12 17.86
N VAL A 476 1.72 -6.85 17.61
CA VAL A 476 2.96 -6.50 16.89
C VAL A 476 4.19 -6.96 17.67
N LEU A 477 4.24 -6.77 18.99
CA LEU A 477 5.35 -7.24 19.83
C LEU A 477 5.50 -8.78 19.82
N VAL A 478 4.40 -9.53 19.86
CA VAL A 478 4.42 -10.99 19.73
C VAL A 478 4.93 -11.40 18.34
N CYS A 479 4.51 -10.71 17.29
CA CYS A 479 5.04 -10.92 15.93
C CYS A 479 6.56 -10.66 15.87
N ILE A 480 7.06 -9.59 16.49
CA ILE A 480 8.50 -9.29 16.56
C ILE A 480 9.25 -10.39 17.31
N ALA A 481 8.74 -10.85 18.47
CA ALA A 481 9.34 -11.93 19.23
C ALA A 481 9.40 -13.25 18.44
N LEU A 482 8.35 -13.53 17.64
CA LEU A 482 8.36 -14.70 16.75
C LEU A 482 9.32 -14.50 15.57
N PHE A 483 9.47 -13.28 15.07
CA PHE A 483 10.42 -12.95 14.01
C PHE A 483 11.87 -13.09 14.47
N GLU A 484 12.18 -12.72 15.72
CA GLU A 484 13.49 -12.85 16.35
C GLU A 484 13.98 -14.31 16.39
N LEU A 485 13.06 -15.27 16.37
CA LEU A 485 13.40 -16.69 16.32
C LEU A 485 14.25 -17.03 15.08
N ILE A 486 14.10 -16.32 13.96
CA ILE A 486 14.80 -16.58 12.70
C ILE A 486 16.30 -16.30 12.85
N PRO A 487 16.75 -15.07 13.18
CA PRO A 487 18.18 -14.81 13.35
C PRO A 487 18.77 -15.57 14.54
N VAL A 488 18.05 -15.74 15.64
CA VAL A 488 18.50 -16.52 16.80
C VAL A 488 18.73 -17.99 16.41
N TYR A 489 17.83 -18.57 15.62
CA TYR A 489 18.03 -19.93 15.10
C TYR A 489 19.28 -20.03 14.21
N GLY A 490 19.55 -19.02 13.38
CA GLY A 490 20.77 -18.93 12.60
C GLY A 490 22.06 -18.85 13.46
N LEU A 491 21.98 -18.11 14.59
CA LEU A 491 23.07 -17.99 15.55
C LEU A 491 23.37 -19.28 16.31
N LEU A 492 22.39 -20.17 16.51
CA LEU A 492 22.63 -21.49 17.12
C LEU A 492 23.68 -22.30 16.36
N GLY A 493 23.82 -22.04 15.04
CA GLY A 493 24.86 -22.67 14.21
C GLY A 493 26.31 -22.32 14.58
N TYR A 494 26.56 -21.33 15.45
CA TYR A 494 27.89 -21.03 16.00
C TYR A 494 28.25 -21.92 17.20
N LEU A 495 27.29 -22.56 17.87
CA LEU A 495 27.53 -23.35 19.03
C LEU A 495 28.21 -24.69 18.66
N PRO A 496 29.40 -25.04 19.22
CA PRO A 496 30.11 -26.26 18.87
C PRO A 496 29.30 -27.55 19.15
N VAL A 497 28.40 -27.49 20.14
CA VAL A 497 27.50 -28.60 20.47
C VAL A 497 26.49 -28.80 19.37
N VAL A 498 25.89 -27.74 18.86
CA VAL A 498 24.90 -27.78 17.78
C VAL A 498 25.54 -28.20 16.46
N GLN A 499 26.75 -27.73 16.19
CA GLN A 499 27.51 -28.15 14.99
C GLN A 499 27.76 -29.66 14.95
N ARG A 500 28.00 -30.29 16.12
CA ARG A 500 28.20 -31.74 16.20
C ARG A 500 26.94 -32.56 15.89
N TRP A 501 25.75 -31.96 16.05
CA TRP A 501 24.51 -32.66 15.73
C TRP A 501 24.28 -32.73 14.22
N GLY A 502 24.90 -31.84 13.41
CA GLY A 502 24.70 -31.78 11.95
C GLY A 502 23.31 -31.36 11.51
N VAL A 503 22.45 -30.95 12.48
CA VAL A 503 21.11 -30.42 12.31
C VAL A 503 20.91 -29.30 13.32
N VAL A 504 19.97 -28.38 13.05
CA VAL A 504 19.71 -27.17 13.82
C VAL A 504 20.77 -26.09 13.57
N GLY A 505 20.36 -24.83 13.53
CA GLY A 505 21.25 -23.68 13.29
C GLY A 505 21.62 -23.46 11.83
N LEU A 506 20.70 -23.78 10.90
CA LEU A 506 20.87 -23.61 9.46
C LEU A 506 22.08 -24.38 8.89
N GLN A 507 22.12 -25.68 9.21
CA GLN A 507 23.13 -26.61 8.70
C GLN A 507 22.60 -27.44 7.52
N GLN A 508 21.27 -27.65 7.47
CA GLN A 508 20.62 -28.46 6.43
C GLN A 508 19.66 -27.62 5.57
N PRO A 509 19.56 -27.89 4.26
CA PRO A 509 18.67 -27.13 3.35
C PRO A 509 17.21 -27.13 3.76
N TRP A 510 16.69 -28.22 4.34
CA TRP A 510 15.29 -28.33 4.74
C TRP A 510 14.90 -27.40 5.89
N GLU A 511 15.86 -26.97 6.73
CA GLU A 511 15.63 -26.05 7.86
C GLU A 511 15.13 -24.67 7.41
N MET A 512 15.40 -24.29 6.15
CA MET A 512 14.93 -23.03 5.57
C MET A 512 13.40 -23.00 5.41
N TYR A 513 12.73 -24.12 5.21
CA TYR A 513 11.29 -24.15 4.95
C TYR A 513 10.44 -23.83 6.18
N PRO A 514 10.69 -24.42 7.37
CA PRO A 514 10.02 -24.00 8.61
C PRO A 514 10.24 -22.52 8.93
N LEU A 515 11.46 -22.01 8.73
CA LEU A 515 11.76 -20.59 8.97
C LEU A 515 11.04 -19.69 7.97
N ALA A 516 10.92 -20.10 6.71
CA ALA A 516 10.12 -19.39 5.71
C ALA A 516 8.63 -19.34 6.09
N ALA A 517 8.09 -20.41 6.68
CA ALA A 517 6.73 -20.42 7.20
C ALA A 517 6.55 -19.45 8.38
N VAL A 518 7.50 -19.43 9.32
CA VAL A 518 7.51 -18.46 10.43
C VAL A 518 7.59 -17.03 9.89
N TYR A 519 8.50 -16.76 8.96
CA TYR A 519 8.64 -15.45 8.32
C TYR A 519 7.34 -14.99 7.66
N GLY A 520 6.70 -15.85 6.87
CA GLY A 520 5.44 -15.53 6.20
C GLY A 520 4.31 -15.26 7.20
N LEU A 521 4.16 -16.12 8.22
CA LEU A 521 3.14 -15.96 9.25
C LEU A 521 3.27 -14.63 9.98
N VAL A 522 4.50 -14.24 10.33
CA VAL A 522 4.81 -12.96 10.97
C VAL A 522 4.48 -11.79 10.05
N LEU A 523 4.90 -11.85 8.78
CA LEU A 523 4.67 -10.80 7.80
C LEU A 523 3.18 -10.53 7.59
N GLY A 524 2.35 -11.60 7.53
CA GLY A 524 0.89 -11.49 7.43
C GLY A 524 0.26 -10.72 8.59
N GLY A 525 0.76 -10.91 9.81
CA GLY A 525 0.34 -10.17 11.00
C GLY A 525 0.82 -8.71 10.99
N LEU A 526 2.13 -8.51 10.84
CA LEU A 526 2.75 -7.18 10.91
C LEU A 526 2.14 -6.21 9.92
N SER A 527 1.93 -6.64 8.65
CA SER A 527 1.39 -5.77 7.59
C SER A 527 0.01 -5.18 7.94
N GLY A 528 -0.86 -5.97 8.58
CA GLY A 528 -2.19 -5.53 8.97
C GLY A 528 -2.18 -4.65 10.23
N TYR A 529 -1.54 -5.14 11.30
CA TYR A 529 -1.58 -4.47 12.60
C TYR A 529 -0.77 -3.17 12.64
N CYS A 530 0.39 -3.09 11.98
CA CYS A 530 1.16 -1.86 11.91
C CYS A 530 0.40 -0.75 11.17
N ARG A 531 -0.27 -1.09 10.06
CA ARG A 531 -1.10 -0.13 9.35
C ARG A 531 -2.31 0.34 10.18
N SER A 532 -2.93 -0.56 10.92
CA SER A 532 -4.06 -0.24 11.81
C SER A 532 -3.64 0.71 12.93
N ILE A 533 -2.56 0.40 13.66
CA ILE A 533 -2.03 1.25 14.73
C ILE A 533 -1.67 2.63 14.20
N TYR A 534 -0.98 2.67 13.06
CA TYR A 534 -0.60 3.93 12.46
C TYR A 534 -1.83 4.77 12.05
N GLY A 535 -2.85 4.13 11.47
CA GLY A 535 -4.10 4.78 11.10
C GLY A 535 -4.84 5.43 12.29
N GLU A 536 -4.77 4.80 13.48
CA GLU A 536 -5.35 5.35 14.71
C GLU A 536 -4.58 6.56 15.27
N LEU A 537 -3.28 6.67 14.95
CA LEU A 537 -2.41 7.76 15.40
C LEU A 537 -2.49 9.01 14.52
N ILE A 538 -2.97 8.88 13.27
CA ILE A 538 -2.97 10.00 12.30
C ILE A 538 -3.98 11.08 12.71
N PRO A 539 -3.56 12.36 12.70
CA PRO A 539 -4.48 13.48 12.94
C PRO A 539 -5.58 13.54 11.87
N PRO A 540 -6.86 13.69 12.25
CA PRO A 540 -7.96 13.87 11.31
C PRO A 540 -7.69 15.00 10.31
N GLY A 541 -7.99 14.76 9.04
CA GLY A 541 -7.78 15.74 7.95
C GLY A 541 -6.36 15.78 7.35
N SER A 542 -5.42 14.96 7.88
CA SER A 542 -4.03 14.88 7.38
C SER A 542 -3.67 13.47 6.90
N GLU A 543 -4.65 12.59 6.71
CA GLU A 543 -4.46 11.16 6.46
C GLU A 543 -3.56 10.90 5.24
N ALA A 544 -3.80 11.59 4.12
CA ALA A 544 -3.06 11.37 2.89
C ALA A 544 -1.55 11.65 3.04
N ALA A 545 -1.20 12.75 3.73
CA ALA A 545 0.19 13.14 3.93
C ALA A 545 0.93 12.17 4.87
N PHE A 546 0.26 11.72 5.93
CA PHE A 546 0.85 10.78 6.88
C PHE A 546 0.96 9.36 6.30
N TYR A 547 -0.03 8.88 5.54
CA TYR A 547 0.12 7.59 4.83
C TYR A 547 1.22 7.64 3.76
N ALA A 548 1.43 8.78 3.09
CA ALA A 548 2.57 8.96 2.20
C ALA A 548 3.90 8.88 2.98
N LEU A 549 3.98 9.50 4.16
CA LEU A 549 5.15 9.39 5.04
C LEU A 549 5.39 7.94 5.49
N TYR A 550 4.34 7.20 5.86
CA TYR A 550 4.43 5.77 6.19
C TYR A 550 4.99 4.95 5.04
N ALA A 551 4.49 5.16 3.81
CA ALA A 551 4.95 4.44 2.63
C ALA A 551 6.42 4.76 2.28
N ILE A 552 6.86 6.01 2.50
CA ILE A 552 8.24 6.42 2.28
C ILE A 552 9.16 5.80 3.32
N THR A 553 8.75 5.75 4.60
CA THR A 553 9.53 5.08 5.65
C THR A 553 9.61 3.58 5.42
N ASP A 554 8.55 2.95 4.92
CA ASP A 554 8.54 1.53 4.56
C ASP A 554 9.56 1.19 3.47
N LYS A 555 9.56 1.94 2.37
CA LYS A 555 10.46 1.66 1.24
C LYS A 555 11.86 2.23 1.43
N GLY A 556 11.99 3.38 2.09
CA GLY A 556 13.27 4.05 2.29
C GLY A 556 14.17 3.37 3.33
N SER A 557 13.61 2.60 4.26
CA SER A 557 14.38 1.88 5.29
C SER A 557 15.28 0.79 4.70
N SER A 558 14.77 0.02 3.74
CA SER A 558 15.42 -1.18 3.19
C SER A 558 16.72 -0.90 2.40
N VAL A 559 17.27 0.31 2.48
CA VAL A 559 18.55 0.70 1.92
C VAL A 559 19.71 0.26 2.80
N PHE A 560 19.56 0.40 4.12
CA PHE A 560 20.67 0.27 5.08
C PHE A 560 21.01 -1.18 5.40
N GLY A 561 20.01 -1.99 5.69
CA GLY A 561 20.23 -3.37 6.10
C GLY A 561 21.04 -4.21 5.10
N PRO A 562 20.60 -4.31 3.82
CA PRO A 562 21.35 -5.07 2.82
C PRO A 562 22.76 -4.51 2.56
N ALA A 563 22.97 -3.19 2.64
CA ALA A 563 24.29 -2.59 2.51
C ALA A 563 25.22 -3.01 3.66
N ILE A 564 24.72 -2.99 4.91
CA ILE A 564 25.48 -3.42 6.09
C ILE A 564 25.80 -4.91 6.01
N VAL A 565 24.84 -5.74 5.59
CA VAL A 565 25.07 -7.19 5.38
C VAL A 565 26.15 -7.38 4.30
N GLY A 566 26.11 -6.63 3.21
CA GLY A 566 27.16 -6.64 2.18
C GLY A 566 28.54 -6.31 2.75
N ALA A 567 28.63 -5.26 3.57
CA ALA A 567 29.90 -4.86 4.21
C ALA A 567 30.38 -5.93 5.22
N ILE A 568 29.48 -6.58 5.96
CA ILE A 568 29.83 -7.69 6.86
C ILE A 568 30.41 -8.86 6.05
N ILE A 569 29.82 -9.20 4.92
CA ILE A 569 30.30 -10.28 4.03
C ILE A 569 31.68 -9.92 3.46
N ASP A 570 31.88 -8.69 3.01
CA ASP A 570 33.17 -8.24 2.50
C ASP A 570 34.26 -8.28 3.57
N GLY A 571 33.95 -7.88 4.80
CA GLY A 571 34.93 -7.82 5.89
C GLY A 571 35.23 -9.19 6.54
N SER A 572 34.22 -10.06 6.66
CA SER A 572 34.35 -11.35 7.34
C SER A 572 34.57 -12.54 6.39
N GLY A 573 34.19 -12.38 5.14
CA GLY A 573 34.20 -13.43 4.13
C GLY A 573 33.12 -14.50 4.28
N ASP A 574 32.26 -14.37 5.27
CA ASP A 574 31.15 -15.27 5.53
C ASP A 574 29.86 -14.46 5.75
N ILE A 575 28.73 -15.06 5.40
CA ILE A 575 27.41 -14.45 5.60
C ILE A 575 26.86 -14.74 7.02
N ARG A 576 27.36 -15.75 7.73
CA ARG A 576 26.87 -16.11 9.08
C ARG A 576 26.96 -14.97 10.10
N PRO A 577 28.01 -14.14 10.18
CA PRO A 577 28.06 -13.00 11.09
C PRO A 577 26.93 -12.00 10.92
N ALA A 578 26.29 -11.95 9.74
CA ALA A 578 25.13 -11.09 9.51
C ALA A 578 23.94 -11.44 10.41
N PHE A 579 23.83 -12.67 10.93
CA PHE A 579 22.77 -13.03 11.89
C PHE A 579 22.81 -12.25 13.19
N TRP A 580 23.99 -11.82 13.67
CA TRP A 580 24.11 -10.92 14.82
C TRP A 580 23.49 -9.56 14.53
N PHE A 581 23.77 -9.03 13.34
CA PHE A 581 23.19 -7.77 12.89
C PHE A 581 21.67 -7.90 12.70
N LEU A 582 21.20 -9.01 12.11
CA LEU A 582 19.76 -9.26 11.93
C LEU A 582 19.03 -9.38 13.27
N ALA A 583 19.59 -10.08 14.27
CA ALA A 583 19.02 -10.15 15.61
C ALA A 583 18.89 -8.76 16.24
N ALA A 584 19.93 -7.94 16.14
CA ALA A 584 19.85 -6.57 16.63
C ALA A 584 18.81 -5.73 15.86
N LEU A 585 18.72 -5.89 14.55
CA LEU A 585 17.80 -5.12 13.70
C LEU A 585 16.34 -5.51 13.91
N VAL A 586 16.03 -6.79 14.15
CA VAL A 586 14.69 -7.30 14.44
C VAL A 586 14.27 -6.96 15.87
N GLY A 587 15.19 -7.05 16.84
CA GLY A 587 14.88 -6.80 18.25
C GLY A 587 14.74 -5.33 18.62
N LEU A 588 15.48 -4.44 17.97
CA LEU A 588 15.52 -3.00 18.28
C LEU A 588 14.16 -2.27 18.13
N PRO A 589 13.27 -2.61 17.19
CA PRO A 589 11.92 -2.03 17.12
C PRO A 589 11.04 -2.31 18.32
N ALA A 590 11.26 -3.42 19.03
CA ALA A 590 10.37 -3.85 20.13
C ALA A 590 10.24 -2.80 21.25
N PRO A 591 11.32 -2.23 21.84
CA PRO A 591 11.20 -1.20 22.86
C PRO A 591 10.56 0.09 22.34
N LEU A 592 10.78 0.46 21.08
CA LEU A 592 10.15 1.64 20.49
C LEU A 592 8.63 1.46 20.38
N ILE A 593 8.17 0.32 19.84
CA ILE A 593 6.75 0.03 19.68
C ILE A 593 6.07 -0.17 21.05
N TRP A 594 6.78 -0.75 22.03
CA TRP A 594 6.26 -0.87 23.38
C TRP A 594 6.02 0.48 24.05
N SER A 595 6.85 1.50 23.74
CA SER A 595 6.74 2.85 24.29
C SER A 595 5.59 3.66 23.65
N VAL A 596 5.03 3.22 22.55
CA VAL A 596 3.92 3.89 21.85
C VAL A 596 2.64 3.76 22.67
N ASN A 597 2.04 4.89 23.00
CA ASN A 597 0.72 4.96 23.63
C ASN A 597 -0.33 5.48 22.63
N VAL A 598 -1.10 4.54 22.07
CA VAL A 598 -2.10 4.84 21.04
C VAL A 598 -3.16 5.82 21.51
N GLU A 599 -3.62 5.72 22.78
CA GLU A 599 -4.64 6.61 23.33
C GLU A 599 -4.12 8.06 23.54
N ARG A 600 -2.83 8.19 23.92
CA ARG A 600 -2.18 9.51 24.02
C ARG A 600 -2.00 10.10 22.62
N GLY A 601 -1.45 9.33 21.69
CA GLY A 601 -1.19 9.78 20.33
C GLY A 601 -2.46 10.19 19.60
N LYS A 602 -3.58 9.48 19.79
CA LYS A 602 -4.89 9.86 19.25
C LYS A 602 -5.35 11.22 19.78
N ARG A 603 -5.28 11.44 21.11
CA ARG A 603 -5.67 12.73 21.74
C ARG A 603 -4.78 13.89 21.30
N GLU A 604 -3.48 13.66 21.13
CA GLU A 604 -2.55 14.67 20.61
C GLU A 604 -2.84 14.99 19.14
N GLY A 605 -3.17 13.98 18.35
CA GLY A 605 -3.58 14.13 16.95
C GLY A 605 -4.87 14.94 16.79
N GLU A 606 -5.89 14.66 17.61
CA GLU A 606 -7.15 15.39 17.63
C GLU A 606 -6.94 16.88 17.99
N LYS A 607 -6.16 17.17 19.04
CA LYS A 607 -5.82 18.55 19.43
C LYS A 607 -5.07 19.30 18.32
N LEU A 608 -4.16 18.63 17.63
CA LEU A 608 -3.43 19.23 16.52
C LEU A 608 -4.36 19.54 15.35
N ALA A 609 -5.30 18.64 15.04
CA ALA A 609 -6.31 18.85 14.00
C ALA A 609 -7.21 20.07 14.32
N GLU A 610 -7.71 20.14 15.55
CA GLU A 610 -8.50 21.31 16.02
C GLU A 610 -7.74 22.62 15.89
N THR A 611 -6.44 22.60 16.22
CA THR A 611 -5.57 23.77 16.08
C THR A 611 -5.44 24.20 14.63
N ILE A 612 -5.19 23.25 13.70
CA ILE A 612 -5.07 23.52 12.27
C ILE A 612 -6.38 24.04 11.69
N GLU A 613 -7.53 23.49 12.08
CA GLU A 613 -8.85 23.98 11.65
C GLU A 613 -9.14 25.39 12.19
N GLY A 614 -8.79 25.67 13.44
CA GLY A 614 -8.91 27.00 14.04
C GLY A 614 -8.09 28.06 13.31
N PHE A 615 -6.89 27.71 12.83
CA PHE A 615 -6.08 28.60 11.99
C PHE A 615 -6.68 28.78 10.59
N LYS A 616 -7.16 27.73 9.95
CA LYS A 616 -7.85 27.83 8.64
C LYS A 616 -9.09 28.70 8.70
N ASN A 617 -9.87 28.61 9.77
CA ASN A 617 -11.08 29.42 9.94
C ASN A 617 -10.72 30.90 10.19
N ARG A 618 -9.72 31.20 11.02
CA ARG A 618 -9.21 32.55 11.18
C ARG A 618 -8.65 33.18 9.91
N GLN A 619 -7.95 32.41 9.08
CA GLN A 619 -7.48 32.89 7.77
C GLN A 619 -8.63 33.10 6.77
N ARG A 620 -9.69 32.31 6.83
CA ARG A 620 -10.90 32.54 6.01
C ARG A 620 -11.64 33.79 6.43
N GLU A 621 -11.74 34.05 7.73
CA GLU A 621 -12.35 35.29 8.30
C GLU A 621 -11.51 36.50 7.95
N ALA A 622 -10.18 36.44 8.07
CA ALA A 622 -9.27 37.52 7.70
C ALA A 622 -9.17 37.75 6.19
N GLY A 623 -9.28 36.69 5.37
CA GLY A 623 -9.22 36.76 3.90
C GLY A 623 -10.48 37.29 3.24
N SER A 624 -11.59 37.41 3.98
CA SER A 624 -12.80 38.11 3.49
C SER A 624 -12.67 39.63 3.49
N GLU A 625 -11.63 40.18 4.11
CA GLU A 625 -11.39 41.60 4.18
C GLU A 625 -10.29 42.14 3.24
N THR A 626 -9.48 41.28 2.60
CA THR A 626 -8.44 41.72 1.65
C THR A 626 -8.21 40.67 0.54
N GLU A 627 -8.58 41.00 -0.68
CA GLU A 627 -8.31 40.24 -1.92
C GLU A 627 -6.86 40.37 -2.39
N ASP A 628 -5.87 40.32 -1.54
CA ASP A 628 -4.46 40.25 -1.94
C ASP A 628 -3.62 39.74 -0.77
N SER A 629 -3.34 38.45 -0.68
CA SER A 629 -2.15 38.05 0.08
C SER A 629 -1.78 36.59 -0.09
N ASP A 630 -0.55 36.42 -0.53
CA ASP A 630 0.47 35.44 -0.11
C ASP A 630 -0.04 34.11 0.48
N ASP A 631 0.07 33.07 -0.35
CA ASP A 631 0.09 31.66 0.02
C ASP A 631 1.29 31.34 0.95
N ARG A 632 1.27 31.85 2.18
CA ARG A 632 2.19 31.34 3.21
C ARG A 632 1.70 29.97 3.68
N PRO A 633 2.56 28.95 3.69
CA PRO A 633 2.16 27.65 4.21
C PRO A 633 1.76 27.77 5.68
N ILE A 634 0.65 27.15 6.04
CA ILE A 634 0.01 27.16 7.39
C ILE A 634 1.03 26.92 8.53
N LEU A 635 2.12 26.21 8.26
CA LEU A 635 3.20 25.93 9.21
C LEU A 635 4.13 27.12 9.51
N SER A 636 4.26 28.11 8.61
CA SER A 636 5.10 29.29 8.87
C SER A 636 4.39 30.28 9.82
N ALA A 637 3.06 30.36 9.76
CA ALA A 637 2.28 31.18 10.69
C ALA A 637 2.32 30.67 12.14
N TYR A 638 2.53 29.34 12.31
CA TYR A 638 2.59 28.71 13.63
C TYR A 638 3.95 28.93 14.34
N ASP A 639 5.03 29.09 13.57
CA ASP A 639 6.37 29.38 14.15
C ASP A 639 6.51 30.83 14.59
N ASP A 640 5.83 31.78 13.92
CA ASP A 640 5.87 33.20 14.30
C ASP A 640 5.15 33.43 15.63
N ASP A 641 4.04 32.75 15.93
CA ASP A 641 3.33 32.85 17.21
C ASP A 641 4.09 32.24 18.41
N GLU A 642 4.91 31.19 18.22
CA GLU A 642 5.77 30.64 19.29
C GLU A 642 6.93 31.59 19.63
N HIS A 643 7.49 32.28 18.62
CA HIS A 643 8.52 33.28 18.87
C HIS A 643 8.00 34.57 19.56
N GLU A 644 6.75 34.97 19.31
CA GLU A 644 6.13 36.08 20.04
C GLU A 644 5.78 35.74 21.50
N GLN A 645 5.41 34.47 21.81
CA GLN A 645 5.14 34.01 23.17
C GLN A 645 6.43 33.81 23.98
N GLU A 646 7.55 33.44 23.40
CA GLU A 646 8.85 33.39 24.09
C GLU A 646 9.44 34.76 24.35
N HIS A 647 9.17 35.78 23.50
CA HIS A 647 9.63 37.15 23.73
C HIS A 647 8.75 37.96 24.67
N GLY A 648 7.47 37.59 24.86
CA GLY A 648 6.54 38.26 25.76
C GLY A 648 6.79 37.99 27.26
N ASN A 649 7.56 36.98 27.62
CA ASN A 649 7.78 36.54 29.01
C ASN A 649 9.08 37.08 29.66
N ASN A 650 9.86 37.92 28.96
CA ASN A 650 11.10 38.49 29.47
C ASN A 650 11.00 40.01 29.68
N HIS A 651 10.04 40.51 30.49
CA HIS A 651 10.14 41.83 31.07
C HIS A 651 10.59 41.72 32.53
N PRO A 652 11.75 42.30 32.91
CA PRO A 652 12.20 42.31 34.30
C PRO A 652 11.38 43.34 35.09
N GLN A 653 10.71 42.85 36.14
CA GLN A 653 10.24 43.72 37.19
C GLN A 653 11.45 44.30 37.92
N GLY A 654 11.74 45.56 37.67
CA GLY A 654 12.63 46.40 38.46
C GLY A 654 11.82 47.38 39.28
N HIS A 655 12.05 47.33 40.58
CA HIS A 655 11.61 48.15 41.72
C HIS A 655 10.25 47.83 42.33
#